data_3d712176fa8f3e328d449e646982eff8
#
_entry.id   3d712176fa8f3e328d449e646982eff8
#
_cell.length_a   1.000
_cell.length_b   1.000
_cell.length_c   1.000
_cell.angle_alpha   90.00
_cell.angle_beta   90.00
_cell.angle_gamma   90.00
#
_symmetry.space_group_name_H-M   'P 1'
#
loop_
_entity.id
_entity.type
_entity.pdbx_description
1 polymer ?
#
loop_
_entity_poly.entity_id
_entity_poly.type
_entity_poly.pdbx_seq_one_letter_code
_entity_poly.pdbx_strand_id
1 'polypeptide(L)'
;MNFRARLASLAAIAAVAILTLGGCAQTPNRFYSVILSPSGTIYVAQASSTTITASVLNDAANGGVTFSLSPAGTGTLTQTGPITATYVAPASVAAATTVVVSAQSVDYPKSSTILTINIEPPPAITTTTLPSGSIGAAYTGQVVATGGVPPLAWTISSGALPAGLALGSSTNDTVNITGKPTSNGPSSFTVTVTDAAGETASAPLTIVISTLAITTTSPLPNGSFTTPPTPYSEQFDASGGQSPYTWSVASGSTLPAGLSLSSTGLLSGSPTVQGTFTFGITVTDSESTPANVTQTFSLTISGPQNLTPLNGGYAFFFSGNSSTGSAVTTAGTFTADGNGNITTGEQDTNSISAGSETNTPNLTGTYTLGSDGRGTITFANAPGAPTYAFSIDASGSHGRLIEFDSTGTRGSGRIEKQSVTTCVVSGSGSNTYAGNFTFGGTGYASSFSTVGTYLPGPLAVAGTFYATPPVSPAAQGSIGSGEDDANIASYPTGDAGGSLTGLYNSGNDSTHCVFNLQPSWGNLTYNAYPVSANEAFLIEVDPVSGATPYVSVLDMEAQFGYPFASQNAIGGALAGGLSGQYAANGGPYVPEVEIMQLYPTSGGAFDLLLADNLAGSITTNMQTTNTVAAPVSVTYSADQYGKLTTSLTSPIAPVLYLVSSTEAFVLSTNGTAGTGGPPVILGHLFAQSTPNPSFNTAYLNGTFVEGSVAPPPSTAARNVSGFFAFDGNGNITGTQDESTTSGNTSSENVAGTYNVLDSTNGTGGIALTQPSTFAGLYVIVSPTKAVMITATTGDTNPITVVLGN
;
A
#
# COMPACT_ATOMS: atom_id res chain seq x y z
N MET A 1 -45.32 -29.67 -2.68
CA MET A 1 -46.22 -29.96 -1.53
C MET A 1 -46.84 -28.65 -1.06
N ASN A 2 -48.16 -28.61 -1.13
CA ASN A 2 -48.97 -27.45 -0.81
C ASN A 2 -48.90 -27.05 0.65
N PHE A 3 -48.78 -25.72 0.92
CA PHE A 3 -49.47 -25.17 2.07
C PHE A 3 -50.01 -23.75 1.71
N ARG A 4 -51.26 -23.72 1.44
CA ARG A 4 -52.10 -22.50 1.38
C ARG A 4 -52.37 -22.06 2.81
N ALA A 5 -51.93 -20.88 3.20
CA ALA A 5 -52.48 -20.21 4.36
C ALA A 5 -53.47 -19.12 3.88
N ARG A 6 -54.70 -19.35 4.14
CA ARG A 6 -55.80 -18.40 3.99
C ARG A 6 -55.70 -17.35 5.11
N LEU A 7 -55.61 -16.09 4.78
CA LEU A 7 -56.01 -15.04 5.71
C LEU A 7 -57.54 -14.88 5.61
N ALA A 8 -58.25 -15.31 6.65
CA ALA A 8 -59.64 -15.01 6.85
C ALA A 8 -59.75 -13.77 7.73
N SER A 9 -60.41 -12.75 7.21
CA SER A 9 -60.89 -11.59 7.96
C SER A 9 -61.93 -12.05 8.98
N LEU A 10 -61.64 -11.94 10.26
CA LEU A 10 -62.66 -12.11 11.31
C LEU A 10 -63.24 -10.74 11.67
N ALA A 11 -64.41 -10.46 11.17
CA ALA A 11 -65.28 -9.48 11.77
C ALA A 11 -65.92 -10.12 13.03
N ALA A 12 -65.50 -9.66 14.19
CA ALA A 12 -66.10 -10.10 15.44
C ALA A 12 -67.42 -9.36 15.67
N ILE A 13 -68.51 -10.08 15.42
CA ILE A 13 -69.86 -9.70 15.92
C ILE A 13 -69.95 -10.25 17.34
N ALA A 14 -69.90 -9.36 18.34
CA ALA A 14 -70.21 -9.72 19.71
C ALA A 14 -71.70 -9.87 19.92
N ALA A 15 -72.17 -11.11 19.99
CA ALA A 15 -73.50 -11.40 20.45
C ALA A 15 -73.54 -11.29 21.97
N VAL A 16 -74.29 -10.35 22.49
CA VAL A 16 -74.64 -10.19 23.91
C VAL A 16 -75.71 -11.19 24.27
N ALA A 17 -75.41 -12.24 25.01
CA ALA A 17 -76.40 -13.08 25.68
C ALA A 17 -76.91 -12.39 26.94
N ILE A 18 -78.19 -12.08 26.99
CA ILE A 18 -78.90 -11.53 28.15
C ILE A 18 -79.20 -12.72 29.09
N LEU A 19 -78.56 -12.79 30.22
CA LEU A 19 -78.99 -13.57 31.35
C LEU A 19 -79.71 -12.67 32.36
N THR A 20 -80.99 -12.80 32.48
CA THR A 20 -81.76 -12.15 33.51
C THR A 20 -81.68 -12.85 34.84
N LEU A 21 -80.98 -12.29 35.82
CA LEU A 21 -81.14 -12.55 37.25
C LEU A 21 -81.22 -11.22 37.99
N GLY A 22 -82.30 -11.10 38.78
CA GLY A 22 -82.81 -9.87 39.39
C GLY A 22 -81.88 -9.30 40.47
N GLY A 23 -82.05 -8.00 40.68
CA GLY A 23 -81.79 -7.28 41.88
C GLY A 23 -80.47 -6.54 42.01
N CYS A 24 -80.62 -5.25 41.88
CA CYS A 24 -79.88 -4.09 42.25
C CYS A 24 -79.56 -3.20 41.05
N ALA A 25 -80.12 -2.03 41.04
CA ALA A 25 -79.84 -1.00 40.00
C ALA A 25 -78.37 -0.47 40.13
N GLN A 26 -77.45 -1.16 39.56
CA GLN A 26 -76.25 -0.53 39.14
C GLN A 26 -76.46 0.11 37.77
N THR A 27 -76.30 1.41 37.66
CA THR A 27 -76.20 2.13 36.41
C THR A 27 -75.15 1.38 35.55
N PRO A 28 -75.56 0.94 34.31
CA PRO A 28 -74.56 0.25 33.47
C PRO A 28 -73.39 1.14 33.25
N ASN A 29 -72.21 0.61 33.56
CA ASN A 29 -70.95 1.29 33.32
C ASN A 29 -70.87 1.45 31.78
N ARG A 30 -71.36 2.59 31.26
CA ARG A 30 -71.31 2.89 29.83
C ARG A 30 -69.86 3.17 29.46
N PHE A 31 -69.27 2.31 28.69
CA PHE A 31 -67.93 2.57 28.09
C PHE A 31 -68.16 3.62 26.99
N TYR A 32 -67.53 4.77 27.17
CA TYR A 32 -67.50 5.84 26.17
C TYR A 32 -66.23 5.69 25.40
N SER A 33 -66.31 5.64 24.09
CA SER A 33 -65.15 5.59 23.22
C SER A 33 -65.32 6.55 22.06
N VAL A 34 -64.21 7.21 21.72
CA VAL A 34 -64.12 8.04 20.51
C VAL A 34 -63.61 7.18 19.39
N ILE A 35 -64.20 7.20 18.24
CA ILE A 35 -63.79 6.52 17.01
C ILE A 35 -63.60 7.57 15.94
N LEU A 36 -62.44 7.48 15.25
CA LEU A 36 -62.16 8.35 14.11
C LEU A 36 -62.36 7.61 12.77
N SER A 37 -62.80 8.36 11.79
CA SER A 37 -62.87 7.96 10.38
C SER A 37 -62.20 9.07 9.53
N PRO A 38 -61.12 8.76 8.83
CA PRO A 38 -60.41 7.48 8.82
C PRO A 38 -59.80 7.14 10.17
N SER A 39 -59.47 5.87 10.40
CA SER A 39 -58.92 5.37 11.65
C SER A 39 -57.52 4.75 11.44
N GLY A 40 -56.71 4.70 12.50
CA GLY A 40 -55.39 4.06 12.48
C GLY A 40 -54.30 4.96 11.90
N THR A 41 -53.58 4.48 10.91
CA THR A 41 -52.57 5.26 10.19
C THR A 41 -53.01 5.46 8.75
N ILE A 42 -52.98 6.70 8.28
CA ILE A 42 -53.24 7.06 6.88
C ILE A 42 -52.05 7.77 6.29
N TYR A 43 -51.94 7.74 4.97
CA TYR A 43 -50.93 8.44 4.21
C TYR A 43 -51.61 9.54 3.38
N VAL A 44 -51.00 10.71 3.33
CA VAL A 44 -51.51 11.85 2.55
C VAL A 44 -50.36 12.50 1.80
N ALA A 45 -50.61 13.00 0.61
CA ALA A 45 -49.62 13.79 -0.12
C ALA A 45 -49.46 15.17 0.55
N GLN A 46 -48.24 15.75 0.40
CA GLN A 46 -48.05 17.16 0.73
C GLN A 46 -49.08 18.04 -0.01
N ALA A 47 -49.38 19.22 0.51
CA ALA A 47 -50.37 20.16 -0.02
C ALA A 47 -51.83 19.61 -0.13
N SER A 48 -52.08 18.35 0.25
CA SER A 48 -53.39 17.75 0.21
C SER A 48 -54.16 17.99 1.50
N SER A 49 -55.47 17.70 1.49
CA SER A 49 -56.30 17.80 2.69
C SER A 49 -57.09 16.52 2.94
N THR A 50 -57.35 16.23 4.19
CA THR A 50 -58.21 15.12 4.59
C THR A 50 -59.23 15.56 5.64
N THR A 51 -60.44 15.07 5.49
CA THR A 51 -61.52 15.31 6.47
C THR A 51 -61.53 14.17 7.49
N ILE A 52 -61.56 14.54 8.75
CA ILE A 52 -61.56 13.62 9.89
C ILE A 52 -62.90 13.76 10.59
N THR A 53 -63.59 12.66 10.73
CA THR A 53 -64.90 12.61 11.43
C THR A 53 -64.71 11.76 12.70
N ALA A 54 -65.24 12.27 13.80
CA ALA A 54 -65.28 11.56 15.07
C ALA A 54 -66.70 11.07 15.35
N SER A 55 -66.79 9.95 16.02
CA SER A 55 -68.09 9.54 16.65
C SER A 55 -67.77 9.14 18.09
N VAL A 56 -68.62 9.59 19.01
CA VAL A 56 -68.49 9.23 20.43
C VAL A 56 -69.62 8.20 20.76
N LEU A 57 -69.20 7.01 21.09
CA LEU A 57 -70.09 5.91 21.39
C LEU A 57 -70.74 6.14 22.75
N ASN A 58 -72.10 5.96 22.83
CA ASN A 58 -72.94 6.16 24.01
C ASN A 58 -73.04 7.62 24.52
N ASP A 59 -72.65 8.60 23.71
CA ASP A 59 -72.74 10.01 24.02
C ASP A 59 -74.18 10.50 23.81
N ALA A 60 -74.97 10.57 24.89
CA ALA A 60 -76.35 11.05 24.84
C ALA A 60 -76.41 12.59 24.83
N ALA A 61 -75.35 13.29 25.22
CA ALA A 61 -75.30 14.74 25.27
C ALA A 61 -74.95 15.39 23.94
N ASN A 62 -74.29 14.61 23.05
CA ASN A 62 -73.84 15.06 21.72
C ASN A 62 -72.88 16.29 21.78
N GLY A 63 -72.08 16.41 22.85
CA GLY A 63 -71.14 17.53 23.05
C GLY A 63 -70.01 17.60 22.04
N GLY A 64 -69.84 16.53 21.28
CA GLY A 64 -68.80 16.44 20.24
C GLY A 64 -67.42 16.13 20.76
N VAL A 65 -66.37 16.50 20.00
CA VAL A 65 -64.96 16.28 20.31
C VAL A 65 -64.17 17.56 20.14
N THR A 66 -63.08 17.64 20.87
CA THR A 66 -62.01 18.63 20.63
C THR A 66 -60.86 17.95 19.88
N PHE A 67 -60.47 18.50 18.76
CA PHE A 67 -59.35 18.01 17.97
C PHE A 67 -58.06 18.77 18.30
N SER A 68 -56.97 18.06 18.37
CA SER A 68 -55.62 18.65 18.53
C SER A 68 -54.61 17.99 17.62
N LEU A 69 -53.55 18.73 17.22
CA LEU A 69 -52.48 18.29 16.32
C LEU A 69 -51.15 18.28 17.04
N SER A 70 -50.40 17.20 16.91
CA SER A 70 -49.05 17.06 17.44
C SER A 70 -48.10 16.43 16.40
N PRO A 71 -46.91 17.02 16.11
CA PRO A 71 -46.49 18.33 16.62
C PRO A 71 -47.29 19.50 16.02
N ALA A 72 -47.47 20.55 16.79
CA ALA A 72 -48.10 21.77 16.33
C ALA A 72 -47.25 22.43 15.23
N GLY A 73 -47.90 23.01 14.19
CA GLY A 73 -47.23 23.71 13.11
C GLY A 73 -46.79 22.85 11.91
N THR A 74 -47.04 21.53 11.97
CA THR A 74 -46.86 20.66 10.79
C THR A 74 -48.22 20.51 10.09
N GLY A 75 -48.50 21.39 9.15
CA GLY A 75 -49.82 21.57 8.53
C GLY A 75 -50.80 22.32 9.43
N THR A 76 -52.05 22.37 9.03
CA THR A 76 -53.14 23.04 9.77
C THR A 76 -54.30 22.09 10.03
N LEU A 77 -54.78 22.12 11.25
CA LEU A 77 -55.97 21.38 11.65
C LEU A 77 -57.05 22.39 12.00
N THR A 78 -58.16 22.39 11.25
CA THR A 78 -59.29 23.29 11.48
C THR A 78 -60.49 22.46 11.83
N GLN A 79 -61.06 22.70 12.99
CA GLN A 79 -62.33 22.08 13.39
C GLN A 79 -63.46 22.71 12.59
N THR A 80 -64.19 21.92 11.81
CA THR A 80 -65.22 22.35 10.89
C THR A 80 -66.62 22.07 11.40
N GLY A 81 -66.79 21.35 12.51
CA GLY A 81 -68.00 21.01 13.16
C GLY A 81 -67.79 20.35 14.53
N PRO A 82 -68.83 20.01 15.26
CA PRO A 82 -68.74 19.39 16.60
C PRO A 82 -68.00 18.07 16.60
N ILE A 83 -68.02 17.35 15.48
CA ILE A 83 -67.40 16.03 15.31
C ILE A 83 -66.48 15.96 14.06
N THR A 84 -66.26 17.08 13.41
CA THR A 84 -65.45 17.09 12.15
C THR A 84 -64.39 18.11 12.21
N ALA A 85 -63.23 17.72 11.62
CA ALA A 85 -62.09 18.60 11.39
C ALA A 85 -61.48 18.33 10.00
N THR A 86 -60.88 19.35 9.41
CA THR A 86 -60.09 19.22 8.20
C THR A 86 -58.63 19.45 8.56
N TYR A 87 -57.80 18.45 8.23
CA TYR A 87 -56.36 18.59 8.26
C TYR A 87 -55.86 18.94 6.85
N VAL A 88 -55.03 19.96 6.76
CA VAL A 88 -54.33 20.35 5.52
C VAL A 88 -52.85 20.15 5.72
N ALA A 89 -52.23 19.31 4.91
CA ALA A 89 -50.83 19.03 4.94
C ALA A 89 -49.97 20.27 4.51
N PRO A 90 -48.76 20.41 4.98
CA PRO A 90 -47.84 21.44 4.51
C PRO A 90 -47.71 21.45 2.99
N ALA A 91 -47.46 22.63 2.41
CA ALA A 91 -47.28 22.79 0.96
C ALA A 91 -46.10 21.98 0.42
N SER A 92 -45.06 21.70 1.27
CA SER A 92 -43.97 20.82 0.94
C SER A 92 -43.39 20.19 2.22
N VAL A 93 -42.92 18.95 2.09
CA VAL A 93 -42.13 18.25 3.11
C VAL A 93 -40.86 17.70 2.44
N ALA A 94 -39.72 17.84 3.11
CA ALA A 94 -38.45 17.35 2.58
C ALA A 94 -38.30 15.82 2.69
N ALA A 95 -39.04 15.21 3.61
CA ALA A 95 -39.10 13.77 3.84
C ALA A 95 -40.45 13.41 4.47
N ALA A 96 -40.82 12.13 4.44
CA ALA A 96 -41.98 11.61 5.12
C ALA A 96 -42.04 12.14 6.56
N THR A 97 -43.16 12.75 6.90
CA THR A 97 -43.35 13.43 8.17
C THR A 97 -44.64 12.94 8.82
N THR A 98 -44.59 12.58 10.08
CA THR A 98 -45.72 12.05 10.80
C THR A 98 -46.34 13.10 11.72
N VAL A 99 -47.62 13.22 11.69
CA VAL A 99 -48.43 13.98 12.66
C VAL A 99 -49.48 13.09 13.28
N VAL A 100 -49.89 13.44 14.48
CA VAL A 100 -50.95 12.75 15.20
C VAL A 100 -52.10 13.75 15.47
N VAL A 101 -53.27 13.42 14.98
CA VAL A 101 -54.50 14.11 15.34
C VAL A 101 -55.12 13.35 16.50
N SER A 102 -55.36 14.02 17.61
CA SER A 102 -56.08 13.48 18.78
C SER A 102 -57.47 14.08 18.82
N ALA A 103 -58.47 13.24 19.02
CA ALA A 103 -59.83 13.65 19.28
C ALA A 103 -60.23 13.21 20.70
N GLN A 104 -60.64 14.17 21.52
CA GLN A 104 -61.07 13.97 22.91
C GLN A 104 -62.54 14.36 23.04
N SER A 105 -63.34 13.51 23.65
CA SER A 105 -64.75 13.82 23.89
C SER A 105 -64.90 15.03 24.83
N VAL A 106 -65.75 15.94 24.47
CA VAL A 106 -66.09 17.13 25.30
C VAL A 106 -66.79 16.70 26.59
N ASP A 107 -67.76 15.78 26.46
CA ASP A 107 -68.58 15.35 27.60
C ASP A 107 -67.84 14.31 28.48
N TYR A 108 -66.86 13.57 27.89
CA TYR A 108 -66.17 12.51 28.54
C TYR A 108 -64.61 12.67 28.31
N PRO A 109 -63.94 13.61 28.98
CA PRO A 109 -62.57 13.98 28.69
C PRO A 109 -61.53 12.85 28.92
N LYS A 110 -61.90 11.74 29.51
CA LYS A 110 -61.09 10.53 29.64
C LYS A 110 -61.13 9.63 28.39
N SER A 111 -62.07 9.90 27.47
CA SER A 111 -62.26 9.16 26.22
C SER A 111 -61.64 9.96 25.09
N SER A 112 -60.54 9.42 24.56
CA SER A 112 -59.82 10.00 23.42
C SER A 112 -59.30 8.90 22.49
N THR A 113 -59.06 9.27 21.27
CA THR A 113 -58.44 8.39 20.26
C THR A 113 -57.53 9.21 19.37
N ILE A 114 -56.65 8.52 18.66
CA ILE A 114 -55.67 9.17 17.77
C ILE A 114 -55.80 8.64 16.35
N LEU A 115 -55.49 9.50 15.39
CA LEU A 115 -55.23 9.19 13.99
C LEU A 115 -53.82 9.61 13.67
N THR A 116 -53.03 8.67 13.20
CA THR A 116 -51.67 8.96 12.71
C THR A 116 -51.77 9.31 11.21
N ILE A 117 -51.20 10.42 10.82
CA ILE A 117 -51.12 10.88 9.44
C ILE A 117 -49.66 10.96 9.02
N ASN A 118 -49.28 10.15 8.08
CA ASN A 118 -47.97 10.24 7.42
C ASN A 118 -48.13 11.13 6.17
N ILE A 119 -47.41 12.22 6.13
CA ILE A 119 -47.36 13.17 5.02
C ILE A 119 -46.18 12.79 4.15
N GLU A 120 -46.48 12.45 2.92
CA GLU A 120 -45.47 12.00 1.98
C GLU A 120 -45.12 13.13 0.99
N PRO A 121 -43.83 13.34 0.69
CA PRO A 121 -43.40 14.12 -0.46
C PRO A 121 -43.78 13.40 -1.75
N PRO A 122 -43.73 14.04 -2.94
CA PRO A 122 -43.89 13.35 -4.21
C PRO A 122 -42.94 12.16 -4.33
N PRO A 123 -43.31 11.10 -5.04
CA PRO A 123 -42.40 9.98 -5.28
C PRO A 123 -41.16 10.46 -6.03
N ALA A 124 -40.00 9.87 -5.74
CA ALA A 124 -38.75 10.12 -6.44
C ALA A 124 -37.98 8.82 -6.62
N ILE A 125 -37.61 8.49 -7.86
CA ILE A 125 -36.78 7.31 -8.16
C ILE A 125 -35.30 7.65 -7.83
N THR A 126 -34.68 6.87 -6.95
CA THR A 126 -33.30 7.06 -6.49
C THR A 126 -32.30 6.20 -7.24
N THR A 127 -32.76 5.15 -7.92
CA THR A 127 -31.90 4.28 -8.72
C THR A 127 -31.43 5.01 -9.98
N THR A 128 -30.13 5.12 -10.15
CA THR A 128 -29.48 5.78 -11.32
C THR A 128 -28.88 4.79 -12.30
N THR A 129 -28.53 3.57 -11.85
CA THR A 129 -27.91 2.52 -12.66
C THR A 129 -28.50 1.16 -12.31
N LEU A 130 -28.45 0.25 -13.26
CA LEU A 130 -28.80 -1.15 -13.08
C LEU A 130 -27.61 -2.03 -13.44
N PRO A 131 -27.46 -3.19 -12.81
CA PRO A 131 -26.39 -4.12 -13.16
C PRO A 131 -26.52 -4.57 -14.62
N SER A 132 -25.39 -4.90 -15.26
CA SER A 132 -25.40 -5.59 -16.54
C SER A 132 -25.90 -7.03 -16.35
N GLY A 133 -26.39 -7.62 -17.43
CA GLY A 133 -26.86 -9.00 -17.46
C GLY A 133 -26.16 -9.80 -18.56
N SER A 134 -26.51 -11.06 -18.63
CA SER A 134 -26.00 -11.99 -19.63
C SER A 134 -27.14 -12.73 -20.31
N ILE A 135 -26.97 -13.07 -21.59
CA ILE A 135 -27.97 -13.90 -22.29
C ILE A 135 -28.13 -15.23 -21.53
N GLY A 136 -29.38 -15.65 -21.36
CA GLY A 136 -29.73 -16.93 -20.73
C GLY A 136 -29.59 -16.98 -19.20
N ALA A 137 -28.74 -16.14 -18.63
CA ALA A 137 -28.53 -16.09 -17.18
C ALA A 137 -29.72 -15.43 -16.46
N ALA A 138 -30.01 -15.89 -15.24
CA ALA A 138 -31.03 -15.26 -14.41
C ALA A 138 -30.60 -13.82 -14.05
N TYR A 139 -31.41 -12.86 -14.44
CA TYR A 139 -31.17 -11.45 -14.13
C TYR A 139 -32.03 -11.02 -12.94
N THR A 140 -31.48 -10.21 -12.08
CA THR A 140 -32.18 -9.50 -11.02
C THR A 140 -31.63 -8.09 -10.91
N GLY A 141 -32.47 -7.09 -11.16
CA GLY A 141 -32.20 -5.68 -10.92
C GLY A 141 -33.31 -5.11 -10.03
N GLN A 142 -33.02 -4.07 -9.27
CA GLN A 142 -33.99 -3.42 -8.39
C GLN A 142 -34.01 -1.93 -8.69
N VAL A 143 -35.21 -1.39 -8.84
CA VAL A 143 -35.45 0.05 -8.89
C VAL A 143 -36.09 0.47 -7.57
N VAL A 144 -35.59 1.53 -7.00
CA VAL A 144 -35.98 2.05 -5.68
C VAL A 144 -36.53 3.46 -5.84
N ALA A 145 -37.61 3.75 -5.14
CA ALA A 145 -38.16 5.09 -4.99
C ALA A 145 -38.22 5.47 -3.50
N THR A 146 -38.39 6.76 -3.27
CA THR A 146 -38.64 7.34 -1.95
C THR A 146 -39.84 8.30 -2.05
N GLY A 147 -40.58 8.47 -0.97
CA GLY A 147 -41.81 9.29 -0.97
C GLY A 147 -42.96 8.65 -1.73
N GLY A 148 -44.00 9.41 -1.95
CA GLY A 148 -45.25 8.99 -2.55
C GLY A 148 -46.23 8.32 -1.56
N VAL A 149 -47.48 8.56 -1.75
CA VAL A 149 -48.57 7.94 -0.95
C VAL A 149 -48.72 6.48 -1.36
N PRO A 150 -48.58 5.51 -0.47
CA PRO A 150 -48.74 4.09 -0.80
C PRO A 150 -50.18 3.71 -1.16
N PRO A 151 -50.37 2.68 -2.03
CA PRO A 151 -49.37 1.87 -2.71
C PRO A 151 -48.77 2.53 -3.94
N LEU A 152 -47.47 2.25 -4.21
CA LEU A 152 -46.84 2.72 -5.43
C LEU A 152 -47.06 1.70 -6.57
N ALA A 153 -47.40 2.20 -7.76
CA ALA A 153 -47.54 1.41 -8.98
C ALA A 153 -46.38 1.69 -9.95
N TRP A 154 -45.80 0.66 -10.52
CA TRP A 154 -44.65 0.75 -11.37
C TRP A 154 -44.92 0.32 -12.81
N THR A 155 -44.43 1.09 -13.78
CA THR A 155 -44.61 0.82 -15.20
C THR A 155 -43.34 1.18 -15.99
N ILE A 156 -43.20 0.59 -17.18
CA ILE A 156 -42.29 1.07 -18.21
C ILE A 156 -43.08 2.03 -19.11
N SER A 157 -42.74 3.31 -19.03
CA SER A 157 -43.49 4.38 -19.74
C SER A 157 -42.93 4.67 -21.13
N SER A 158 -41.65 4.35 -21.40
CA SER A 158 -41.05 4.41 -22.73
C SER A 158 -39.87 3.45 -22.85
N GLY A 159 -39.53 3.08 -24.11
CA GLY A 159 -38.55 2.04 -24.37
C GLY A 159 -39.08 0.64 -24.06
N ALA A 160 -38.17 -0.30 -23.91
CA ALA A 160 -38.50 -1.67 -23.55
C ALA A 160 -37.37 -2.28 -22.72
N LEU A 161 -37.71 -3.15 -21.78
CA LEU A 161 -36.77 -4.02 -21.13
C LEU A 161 -36.09 -4.95 -22.15
N PRO A 162 -34.85 -5.42 -21.89
CA PRO A 162 -34.27 -6.51 -22.67
C PRO A 162 -35.28 -7.65 -22.85
N ALA A 163 -35.32 -8.24 -24.05
CA ALA A 163 -36.20 -9.37 -24.31
C ALA A 163 -35.95 -10.50 -23.30
N GLY A 164 -37.02 -11.04 -22.71
CA GLY A 164 -36.95 -12.06 -21.65
C GLY A 164 -36.91 -11.50 -20.22
N LEU A 165 -36.85 -10.18 -20.05
CA LEU A 165 -36.99 -9.54 -18.74
C LEU A 165 -38.38 -8.88 -18.59
N ALA A 166 -38.87 -8.83 -17.36
CA ALA A 166 -40.13 -8.18 -17.01
C ALA A 166 -40.04 -7.50 -15.64
N LEU A 167 -40.91 -6.53 -15.43
CA LEU A 167 -41.16 -6.03 -14.07
C LEU A 167 -41.77 -7.17 -13.25
N GLY A 168 -41.11 -7.51 -12.17
CA GLY A 168 -41.54 -8.54 -11.23
C GLY A 168 -42.35 -8.00 -10.07
N SER A 169 -42.28 -8.64 -8.94
CA SER A 169 -42.96 -8.21 -7.72
C SER A 169 -42.46 -6.83 -7.26
N SER A 170 -43.38 -6.00 -6.84
CA SER A 170 -43.09 -4.70 -6.25
C SER A 170 -43.50 -4.69 -4.77
N THR A 171 -42.80 -3.90 -4.01
CA THR A 171 -43.21 -3.39 -2.69
C THR A 171 -43.60 -1.92 -2.85
N ASN A 172 -43.98 -1.25 -1.75
CA ASN A 172 -44.27 0.18 -1.84
C ASN A 172 -43.10 0.97 -2.44
N ASP A 173 -41.83 0.67 -2.01
CA ASP A 173 -40.67 1.49 -2.33
C ASP A 173 -39.81 0.89 -3.43
N THR A 174 -40.06 -0.34 -3.86
CA THR A 174 -39.18 -1.04 -4.82
C THR A 174 -39.95 -1.86 -5.84
N VAL A 175 -39.38 -1.96 -7.04
CA VAL A 175 -39.76 -2.96 -8.04
C VAL A 175 -38.54 -3.73 -8.53
N ASN A 176 -38.71 -5.03 -8.70
CA ASN A 176 -37.69 -5.88 -9.25
C ASN A 176 -37.88 -6.04 -10.76
N ILE A 177 -36.74 -6.06 -11.48
CA ILE A 177 -36.68 -6.45 -12.89
C ILE A 177 -36.03 -7.83 -12.92
N THR A 178 -36.77 -8.82 -13.37
CA THR A 178 -36.34 -10.22 -13.33
C THR A 178 -36.60 -10.96 -14.64
N GLY A 179 -35.92 -12.04 -14.87
CA GLY A 179 -36.10 -12.89 -16.03
C GLY A 179 -34.79 -13.48 -16.53
N LYS A 180 -34.82 -13.97 -17.77
CA LYS A 180 -33.63 -14.43 -18.49
C LYS A 180 -33.57 -13.69 -19.82
N PRO A 181 -32.55 -12.81 -20.05
CA PRO A 181 -32.43 -12.09 -21.31
C PRO A 181 -32.24 -13.05 -22.48
N THR A 182 -32.87 -12.78 -23.60
CA THR A 182 -32.77 -13.59 -24.83
C THR A 182 -32.07 -12.88 -25.98
N SER A 183 -31.69 -11.60 -25.81
CA SER A 183 -30.96 -10.82 -26.80
C SER A 183 -29.88 -9.99 -26.11
N ASN A 184 -28.73 -9.81 -26.78
CA ASN A 184 -27.63 -8.97 -26.32
C ASN A 184 -27.82 -7.50 -26.75
N GLY A 185 -27.04 -6.63 -26.14
CA GLY A 185 -26.99 -5.21 -26.44
C GLY A 185 -27.56 -4.35 -25.31
N PRO A 186 -27.43 -3.03 -25.46
CA PRO A 186 -28.02 -2.08 -24.53
C PRO A 186 -29.53 -1.92 -24.79
N SER A 187 -30.33 -1.93 -23.73
CA SER A 187 -31.75 -1.60 -23.76
C SER A 187 -31.98 -0.42 -22.85
N SER A 188 -32.41 0.70 -23.42
CA SER A 188 -32.75 1.91 -22.67
C SER A 188 -34.26 2.02 -22.55
N PHE A 189 -34.73 2.30 -21.37
CA PHE A 189 -36.15 2.41 -21.04
C PHE A 189 -36.38 3.43 -19.92
N THR A 190 -37.61 3.89 -19.78
CA THR A 190 -38.01 4.79 -18.69
C THR A 190 -38.93 4.05 -17.73
N VAL A 191 -38.55 3.96 -16.48
CA VAL A 191 -39.41 3.46 -15.41
C VAL A 191 -40.18 4.64 -14.85
N THR A 192 -41.50 4.45 -14.65
CA THR A 192 -42.33 5.43 -13.98
C THR A 192 -43.00 4.78 -12.78
N VAL A 193 -42.93 5.47 -11.66
CA VAL A 193 -43.67 5.16 -10.45
C VAL A 193 -44.84 6.15 -10.32
N THR A 194 -46.01 5.63 -9.97
CA THR A 194 -47.19 6.43 -9.69
C THR A 194 -47.69 6.09 -8.29
N ASP A 195 -47.94 7.06 -7.48
CA ASP A 195 -48.46 6.89 -6.14
C ASP A 195 -50.03 6.84 -6.08
N ALA A 196 -50.60 6.55 -4.93
CA ALA A 196 -52.05 6.49 -4.75
C ALA A 196 -52.72 7.87 -4.86
N ALA A 197 -52.01 8.97 -4.78
CA ALA A 197 -52.50 10.32 -5.01
C ALA A 197 -52.48 10.72 -6.50
N GLY A 198 -51.85 9.91 -7.36
CA GLY A 198 -51.72 10.14 -8.79
C GLY A 198 -50.46 10.95 -9.15
N GLU A 199 -49.57 11.22 -8.21
CA GLU A 199 -48.27 11.86 -8.47
C GLU A 199 -47.31 10.85 -9.09
N THR A 200 -46.44 11.33 -9.98
CA THR A 200 -45.54 10.45 -10.75
C THR A 200 -44.09 10.92 -10.72
N ALA A 201 -43.17 9.96 -10.74
CA ALA A 201 -41.79 10.20 -11.04
C ALA A 201 -41.27 9.22 -12.10
N SER A 202 -40.37 9.68 -12.94
CA SER A 202 -39.80 8.86 -14.03
C SER A 202 -38.26 8.96 -14.04
N ALA A 203 -37.61 7.84 -14.32
CA ALA A 203 -36.16 7.78 -14.48
C ALA A 203 -35.80 6.98 -15.74
N PRO A 204 -34.91 7.52 -16.60
CA PRO A 204 -34.32 6.76 -17.70
C PRO A 204 -33.26 5.82 -17.14
N LEU A 205 -33.31 4.55 -17.51
CA LEU A 205 -32.38 3.51 -17.10
C LEU A 205 -31.93 2.70 -18.31
N THR A 206 -30.79 2.09 -18.21
CA THR A 206 -30.24 1.21 -19.26
C THR A 206 -29.76 -0.08 -18.62
N ILE A 207 -30.09 -1.21 -19.26
CA ILE A 207 -29.53 -2.52 -18.95
C ILE A 207 -28.71 -2.96 -20.17
N VAL A 208 -27.47 -3.37 -19.96
CA VAL A 208 -26.61 -3.94 -21.00
C VAL A 208 -26.56 -5.45 -20.81
N ILE A 209 -26.92 -6.19 -21.87
CA ILE A 209 -26.87 -7.66 -21.89
C ILE A 209 -25.68 -8.08 -22.76
N SER A 210 -24.80 -8.92 -22.21
CA SER A 210 -23.62 -9.46 -22.89
C SER A 210 -23.82 -10.92 -23.30
N THR A 211 -23.04 -11.37 -24.28
CA THR A 211 -22.90 -12.78 -24.63
C THR A 211 -21.85 -13.44 -23.76
N LEU A 212 -21.83 -14.78 -23.70
CA LEU A 212 -20.74 -15.52 -23.06
C LEU A 212 -19.39 -15.07 -23.63
N ALA A 213 -18.46 -14.71 -22.77
CA ALA A 213 -17.10 -14.31 -23.13
C ALA A 213 -16.14 -14.68 -22.01
N ILE A 214 -14.92 -15.05 -22.36
CA ILE A 214 -13.81 -15.19 -21.42
C ILE A 214 -13.29 -13.78 -21.11
N THR A 215 -13.18 -13.43 -19.83
CA THR A 215 -12.72 -12.10 -19.39
C THR A 215 -11.25 -12.08 -18.98
N THR A 216 -10.66 -13.25 -18.72
CA THR A 216 -9.22 -13.38 -18.52
C THR A 216 -8.46 -12.90 -19.74
N THR A 217 -7.44 -12.07 -19.53
CA THR A 217 -6.65 -11.48 -20.60
C THR A 217 -5.48 -12.38 -21.01
N SER A 218 -5.01 -12.22 -22.24
CA SER A 218 -3.77 -12.84 -22.73
C SER A 218 -2.75 -11.72 -23.00
N PRO A 219 -1.44 -11.89 -22.68
CA PRO A 219 -0.82 -13.09 -22.11
C PRO A 219 -1.22 -13.34 -20.65
N LEU A 220 -1.10 -14.60 -20.20
CA LEU A 220 -1.24 -14.97 -18.79
C LEU A 220 0.02 -14.55 -18.01
N PRO A 221 -0.08 -14.40 -16.68
CA PRO A 221 1.08 -14.19 -15.83
C PRO A 221 2.16 -15.24 -16.08
N ASN A 222 3.41 -14.83 -16.10
CA ASN A 222 4.53 -15.73 -16.37
C ASN A 222 4.64 -16.81 -15.29
N GLY A 223 4.92 -18.04 -15.73
CA GLY A 223 5.27 -19.14 -14.83
C GLY A 223 6.77 -19.34 -14.77
N SER A 224 7.23 -20.12 -13.81
CA SER A 224 8.63 -20.51 -13.68
C SER A 224 8.80 -22.03 -13.61
N PHE A 225 9.82 -22.54 -14.30
CA PHE A 225 10.35 -23.87 -14.14
C PHE A 225 11.57 -23.83 -13.24
N THR A 226 11.43 -24.29 -12.02
CA THR A 226 12.48 -24.27 -10.99
C THR A 226 12.70 -25.68 -10.41
N THR A 227 13.79 -25.86 -9.67
CA THR A 227 14.08 -27.10 -8.92
C THR A 227 14.43 -26.71 -7.47
N PRO A 228 13.53 -26.96 -6.49
CA PRO A 228 12.24 -27.64 -6.57
C PRO A 228 11.19 -26.86 -7.39
N PRO A 229 10.19 -27.56 -7.97
CA PRO A 229 9.22 -26.94 -8.84
C PRO A 229 8.36 -25.90 -8.14
N THR A 230 8.22 -24.71 -8.75
CA THR A 230 7.31 -23.66 -8.26
C THR A 230 5.91 -23.93 -8.79
N PRO A 231 4.88 -24.02 -7.94
CA PRO A 231 3.50 -24.19 -8.40
C PRO A 231 3.02 -22.95 -9.19
N TYR A 232 2.43 -23.17 -10.34
CA TYR A 232 1.69 -22.18 -11.12
C TYR A 232 0.20 -22.28 -10.80
N SER A 233 -0.49 -21.17 -10.72
CA SER A 233 -1.93 -21.13 -10.44
C SER A 233 -2.55 -19.89 -11.08
N GLU A 234 -3.49 -20.08 -12.00
CA GLU A 234 -4.23 -19.01 -12.66
C GLU A 234 -5.70 -19.41 -12.80
N GLN A 235 -6.62 -18.56 -12.37
CA GLN A 235 -8.05 -18.77 -12.50
C GLN A 235 -8.57 -18.09 -13.75
N PHE A 236 -9.20 -18.84 -14.64
CA PHE A 236 -9.93 -18.26 -15.76
C PHE A 236 -11.31 -17.78 -15.34
N ASP A 237 -11.64 -16.57 -15.77
CA ASP A 237 -12.92 -15.92 -15.52
C ASP A 237 -13.71 -15.72 -16.81
N ALA A 238 -15.02 -15.79 -16.71
CA ALA A 238 -15.94 -15.55 -17.81
C ALA A 238 -17.11 -14.67 -17.37
N SER A 239 -17.70 -13.99 -18.35
CA SER A 239 -18.94 -13.22 -18.17
C SER A 239 -19.94 -13.59 -19.26
N GLY A 240 -21.20 -13.41 -18.98
CA GLY A 240 -22.26 -13.81 -19.92
C GLY A 240 -22.60 -15.28 -19.82
N GLY A 241 -23.65 -15.71 -20.54
CA GLY A 241 -24.18 -17.06 -20.42
C GLY A 241 -24.76 -17.38 -19.03
N GLN A 242 -25.06 -18.65 -18.79
CA GLN A 242 -25.61 -19.14 -17.54
C GLN A 242 -24.55 -19.89 -16.72
N SER A 243 -24.22 -19.40 -15.51
CA SER A 243 -23.39 -20.16 -14.55
C SER A 243 -24.13 -21.40 -14.01
N PRO A 244 -23.40 -22.47 -13.55
CA PRO A 244 -21.97 -22.56 -13.48
C PRO A 244 -21.33 -22.78 -14.85
N TYR A 245 -20.09 -22.26 -15.03
CA TYR A 245 -19.32 -22.49 -16.23
C TYR A 245 -18.52 -23.79 -16.13
N THR A 246 -18.30 -24.42 -17.27
CA THR A 246 -17.39 -25.57 -17.41
C THR A 246 -16.26 -25.20 -18.34
N TRP A 247 -15.04 -25.46 -17.93
CA TRP A 247 -13.83 -25.12 -18.64
C TRP A 247 -13.13 -26.35 -19.20
N SER A 248 -12.57 -26.23 -20.39
CA SER A 248 -11.82 -27.29 -21.05
C SER A 248 -10.72 -26.72 -21.95
N VAL A 249 -9.70 -27.52 -22.20
CA VAL A 249 -8.70 -27.18 -23.21
C VAL A 249 -9.35 -27.35 -24.58
N ALA A 250 -9.17 -26.37 -25.47
CA ALA A 250 -9.76 -26.42 -26.83
C ALA A 250 -9.20 -27.61 -27.63
N SER A 251 -10.04 -28.16 -28.48
CA SER A 251 -9.64 -29.27 -29.35
C SER A 251 -8.40 -28.93 -30.21
N GLY A 252 -7.41 -29.80 -30.18
CA GLY A 252 -6.14 -29.60 -30.87
C GLY A 252 -5.13 -28.71 -30.13
N SER A 253 -5.46 -28.20 -28.94
CA SER A 253 -4.55 -27.44 -28.08
C SER A 253 -3.95 -28.33 -27.00
N THR A 254 -2.72 -28.02 -26.60
CA THR A 254 -2.01 -28.69 -25.50
C THR A 254 -1.51 -27.66 -24.50
N LEU A 255 -1.69 -27.94 -23.22
CA LEU A 255 -1.13 -27.12 -22.14
C LEU A 255 0.38 -27.33 -22.04
N PRO A 256 1.10 -26.36 -21.43
CA PRO A 256 2.48 -26.57 -21.03
C PRO A 256 2.61 -27.82 -20.16
N ALA A 257 3.67 -28.61 -20.37
CA ALA A 257 3.89 -29.84 -19.61
C ALA A 257 4.00 -29.54 -18.11
N GLY A 258 3.29 -30.33 -17.30
CA GLY A 258 3.19 -30.16 -15.84
C GLY A 258 2.02 -29.29 -15.38
N LEU A 259 1.29 -28.63 -16.30
CA LEU A 259 0.06 -27.91 -15.98
C LEU A 259 -1.19 -28.70 -16.35
N SER A 260 -2.26 -28.48 -15.62
CA SER A 260 -3.58 -29.04 -15.88
C SER A 260 -4.67 -28.00 -15.65
N LEU A 261 -5.76 -28.11 -16.40
CA LEU A 261 -6.93 -27.25 -16.24
C LEU A 261 -8.04 -28.01 -15.53
N SER A 262 -8.55 -27.47 -14.45
CA SER A 262 -9.74 -28.01 -13.79
C SER A 262 -11.02 -27.63 -14.57
N SER A 263 -12.08 -28.41 -14.40
CA SER A 263 -13.40 -28.08 -14.97
C SER A 263 -14.00 -26.77 -14.39
N THR A 264 -13.46 -26.25 -13.28
CA THR A 264 -13.85 -24.97 -12.68
C THR A 264 -13.02 -23.80 -13.20
N GLY A 265 -12.08 -24.01 -14.12
CA GLY A 265 -11.28 -22.97 -14.75
C GLY A 265 -9.94 -22.67 -14.07
N LEU A 266 -9.52 -23.45 -13.10
CA LEU A 266 -8.21 -23.27 -12.49
C LEU A 266 -7.15 -23.98 -13.32
N LEU A 267 -6.23 -23.22 -13.93
CA LEU A 267 -5.00 -23.71 -14.56
C LEU A 267 -3.92 -23.80 -13.48
N SER A 268 -3.48 -25.01 -13.15
CA SER A 268 -2.53 -25.21 -12.04
C SER A 268 -1.60 -26.38 -12.29
N GLY A 269 -0.50 -26.40 -11.55
CA GLY A 269 0.52 -27.43 -11.60
C GLY A 269 1.92 -26.87 -11.48
N SER A 270 2.92 -27.72 -11.69
CA SER A 270 4.31 -27.29 -11.72
C SER A 270 4.85 -27.48 -13.15
N PRO A 271 5.16 -26.40 -13.87
CA PRO A 271 5.70 -26.50 -15.23
C PRO A 271 6.99 -27.31 -15.24
N THR A 272 7.17 -28.16 -16.27
CA THR A 272 8.37 -29.01 -16.39
C THR A 272 9.21 -28.66 -17.63
N VAL A 273 8.79 -27.70 -18.44
CA VAL A 273 9.49 -27.25 -19.65
C VAL A 273 9.37 -25.74 -19.77
N GLN A 274 10.50 -25.09 -20.01
CA GLN A 274 10.55 -23.64 -20.30
C GLN A 274 10.13 -23.34 -21.74
N GLY A 275 9.64 -22.13 -21.99
CA GLY A 275 9.27 -21.65 -23.31
C GLY A 275 8.02 -20.79 -23.28
N THR A 276 7.67 -20.23 -24.43
CA THR A 276 6.39 -19.53 -24.61
C THR A 276 5.41 -20.50 -25.30
N PHE A 277 4.31 -20.75 -24.63
CA PHE A 277 3.27 -21.69 -25.05
C PHE A 277 2.03 -20.92 -25.45
N THR A 278 1.41 -21.38 -26.56
CA THR A 278 0.13 -20.84 -27.02
C THR A 278 -0.89 -21.97 -27.05
N PHE A 279 -2.02 -21.77 -26.38
CA PHE A 279 -3.07 -22.79 -26.25
C PHE A 279 -4.46 -22.15 -26.14
N GLY A 280 -5.47 -22.90 -26.61
CA GLY A 280 -6.86 -22.49 -26.56
C GLY A 280 -7.57 -23.01 -25.33
N ILE A 281 -8.35 -22.16 -24.67
CA ILE A 281 -9.25 -22.52 -23.57
C ILE A 281 -10.69 -22.24 -24.00
N THR A 282 -11.57 -23.19 -23.72
CA THR A 282 -12.99 -23.10 -24.01
C THR A 282 -13.77 -23.04 -22.72
N VAL A 283 -14.64 -22.06 -22.60
CA VAL A 283 -15.68 -21.98 -21.56
C VAL A 283 -17.02 -22.39 -22.16
N THR A 284 -17.78 -23.17 -21.44
CA THR A 284 -19.13 -23.61 -21.78
C THR A 284 -20.06 -23.25 -20.63
N ASP A 285 -21.21 -22.65 -20.92
CA ASP A 285 -22.22 -22.31 -19.92
C ASP A 285 -23.15 -23.50 -19.61
N SER A 286 -24.03 -23.33 -18.64
CA SER A 286 -24.96 -24.38 -18.16
C SER A 286 -26.38 -24.24 -18.73
N GLU A 287 -26.53 -23.56 -19.89
CA GLU A 287 -27.84 -23.47 -20.52
C GLU A 287 -28.33 -24.82 -21.07
N SER A 288 -29.62 -24.95 -21.29
CA SER A 288 -30.21 -26.17 -21.88
C SER A 288 -29.70 -26.47 -23.31
N THR A 289 -29.26 -25.40 -24.01
CA THR A 289 -28.46 -25.46 -25.22
C THR A 289 -27.17 -24.70 -24.93
N PRO A 290 -26.12 -25.40 -24.48
CA PRO A 290 -24.93 -24.73 -23.97
C PRO A 290 -24.24 -23.90 -25.04
N ALA A 291 -23.96 -22.63 -24.75
CA ALA A 291 -23.06 -21.78 -25.50
C ALA A 291 -21.62 -22.07 -25.10
N ASN A 292 -20.72 -21.95 -26.07
CA ASN A 292 -19.29 -22.06 -25.79
C ASN A 292 -18.50 -20.96 -26.50
N VAL A 293 -17.40 -20.53 -25.87
CA VAL A 293 -16.45 -19.56 -26.43
C VAL A 293 -15.06 -20.05 -26.16
N THR A 294 -14.23 -19.98 -27.21
CA THR A 294 -12.82 -20.35 -27.14
C THR A 294 -11.96 -19.10 -27.30
N GLN A 295 -10.96 -18.96 -26.45
CA GLN A 295 -9.95 -17.90 -26.55
C GLN A 295 -8.56 -18.53 -26.49
N THR A 296 -7.64 -17.94 -27.26
CA THR A 296 -6.23 -18.34 -27.28
C THR A 296 -5.44 -17.54 -26.28
N PHE A 297 -4.64 -18.23 -25.48
CA PHE A 297 -3.77 -17.66 -24.47
C PHE A 297 -2.31 -17.92 -24.78
N SER A 298 -1.46 -16.99 -24.38
CA SER A 298 -0.02 -17.15 -24.37
C SER A 298 0.46 -17.18 -22.91
N LEU A 299 1.32 -18.13 -22.59
CA LEU A 299 1.95 -18.29 -21.28
C LEU A 299 3.45 -18.51 -21.49
N THR A 300 4.27 -17.64 -20.89
CA THR A 300 5.72 -17.83 -20.88
C THR A 300 6.12 -18.51 -19.57
N ILE A 301 6.80 -19.64 -19.70
CA ILE A 301 7.45 -20.34 -18.58
C ILE A 301 8.94 -20.02 -18.66
N SER A 302 9.43 -19.23 -17.72
CA SER A 302 10.86 -18.97 -17.59
C SER A 302 11.56 -20.21 -17.07
N GLY A 303 12.68 -20.56 -17.67
CA GLY A 303 13.53 -21.64 -17.17
C GLY A 303 14.31 -21.21 -15.94
N PRO A 304 15.06 -22.13 -15.34
CA PRO A 304 16.11 -21.74 -14.40
C PRO A 304 16.92 -20.65 -15.08
N GLN A 305 17.01 -19.49 -14.46
CA GLN A 305 18.01 -18.52 -14.89
C GLN A 305 19.35 -19.27 -14.83
N ASN A 306 20.14 -19.18 -15.87
CA ASN A 306 21.50 -19.69 -15.83
C ASN A 306 22.29 -18.71 -14.96
N LEU A 307 21.94 -18.68 -13.68
CA LEU A 307 22.62 -17.83 -12.70
C LEU A 307 24.04 -18.31 -12.64
N THR A 308 24.95 -17.40 -12.84
CA THR A 308 26.35 -17.67 -12.62
C THR A 308 26.51 -17.98 -11.13
N PRO A 309 26.95 -19.19 -10.73
CA PRO A 309 27.23 -19.49 -9.33
C PRO A 309 28.12 -18.40 -8.76
N LEU A 310 27.98 -18.11 -7.46
CA LEU A 310 28.89 -17.19 -6.80
C LEU A 310 30.32 -17.72 -7.01
N ASN A 311 31.10 -17.01 -7.79
CA ASN A 311 32.44 -17.40 -8.13
C ASN A 311 33.38 -16.18 -8.18
N GLY A 312 34.46 -16.23 -7.38
CA GLY A 312 35.39 -15.12 -7.21
C GLY A 312 35.17 -14.36 -5.90
N GLY A 313 35.78 -13.19 -5.79
CA GLY A 313 35.68 -12.34 -4.62
C GLY A 313 34.36 -11.55 -4.56
N TYR A 314 33.86 -11.40 -3.36
CA TYR A 314 32.71 -10.58 -3.01
C TYR A 314 33.03 -9.72 -1.79
N ALA A 315 32.57 -8.48 -1.82
CA ALA A 315 32.50 -7.62 -0.65
C ALA A 315 31.04 -7.55 -0.15
N PHE A 316 30.85 -7.43 1.14
CA PHE A 316 29.53 -7.30 1.75
C PHE A 316 29.57 -6.38 2.95
N PHE A 317 28.43 -5.82 3.25
CA PHE A 317 28.18 -5.20 4.55
C PHE A 317 26.78 -5.56 5.07
N PHE A 318 26.61 -5.40 6.37
CA PHE A 318 25.38 -5.63 7.09
C PHE A 318 25.25 -4.61 8.22
N SER A 319 24.06 -4.08 8.41
CA SER A 319 23.71 -3.21 9.54
C SER A 319 22.40 -3.68 10.17
N GLY A 320 22.37 -3.75 11.48
CA GLY A 320 21.20 -4.25 12.20
C GLY A 320 21.31 -4.18 13.72
N ASN A 321 20.51 -5.01 14.39
CA ASN A 321 20.44 -5.11 15.85
C ASN A 321 20.57 -6.55 16.33
N SER A 322 21.23 -6.71 17.47
CA SER A 322 21.23 -7.97 18.22
C SER A 322 19.85 -8.26 18.82
N SER A 323 19.66 -9.47 19.33
CA SER A 323 18.46 -9.88 20.06
C SER A 323 18.13 -9.01 21.30
N THR A 324 19.10 -8.27 21.80
CA THR A 324 18.94 -7.33 22.92
C THR A 324 18.64 -5.90 22.46
N GLY A 325 18.55 -5.67 21.15
CA GLY A 325 18.31 -4.35 20.57
C GLY A 325 19.57 -3.49 20.42
N SER A 326 20.76 -4.04 20.69
CA SER A 326 22.02 -3.32 20.49
C SER A 326 22.42 -3.31 19.03
N ALA A 327 22.89 -2.18 18.52
CA ALA A 327 23.38 -2.03 17.16
C ALA A 327 24.57 -2.94 16.87
N VAL A 328 24.54 -3.54 15.69
CA VAL A 328 25.60 -4.40 15.15
C VAL A 328 25.84 -3.99 13.71
N THR A 329 27.10 -3.79 13.35
CA THR A 329 27.53 -3.61 11.96
C THR A 329 28.57 -4.66 11.62
N THR A 330 28.52 -5.17 10.39
CA THR A 330 29.51 -6.11 9.87
C THR A 330 29.88 -5.70 8.46
N ALA A 331 31.13 -5.74 8.12
CA ALA A 331 31.59 -5.64 6.73
C ALA A 331 32.74 -6.60 6.50
N GLY A 332 32.97 -7.01 5.26
CA GLY A 332 34.04 -7.94 4.94
C GLY A 332 34.06 -8.35 3.48
N THR A 333 34.93 -9.31 3.21
CA THR A 333 35.05 -9.95 1.90
C THR A 333 35.05 -11.46 2.04
N PHE A 334 34.67 -12.14 0.99
CA PHE A 334 34.85 -13.59 0.87
C PHE A 334 35.09 -14.01 -0.57
N THR A 335 35.66 -15.19 -0.75
CA THR A 335 35.83 -15.82 -2.07
C THR A 335 34.96 -17.07 -2.14
N ALA A 336 34.07 -17.10 -3.13
CA ALA A 336 33.23 -18.25 -3.46
C ALA A 336 33.90 -19.08 -4.60
N ASP A 337 33.80 -20.41 -4.52
CA ASP A 337 34.44 -21.35 -5.44
C ASP A 337 33.59 -21.78 -6.65
N GLY A 338 32.35 -21.29 -6.75
CA GLY A 338 31.40 -21.73 -7.76
C GLY A 338 30.69 -23.05 -7.45
N ASN A 339 31.01 -23.73 -6.35
CA ASN A 339 30.49 -25.06 -6.00
C ASN A 339 29.76 -25.10 -4.65
N GLY A 340 29.42 -23.95 -4.08
CA GLY A 340 28.72 -23.85 -2.80
C GLY A 340 29.66 -23.63 -1.59
N ASN A 341 30.94 -23.41 -1.79
CA ASN A 341 31.88 -23.17 -0.68
C ASN A 341 32.41 -21.74 -0.70
N ILE A 342 32.64 -21.23 0.50
CA ILE A 342 33.43 -20.02 0.77
C ILE A 342 34.79 -20.48 1.28
N THR A 343 35.82 -20.18 0.50
CA THR A 343 37.15 -20.75 0.70
C THR A 343 38.09 -19.88 1.53
N THR A 344 37.86 -18.56 1.48
CA THR A 344 38.63 -17.59 2.26
C THR A 344 37.86 -16.28 2.33
N GLY A 345 38.22 -15.44 3.26
CA GLY A 345 37.67 -14.12 3.44
C GLY A 345 38.09 -13.50 4.76
N GLU A 346 37.57 -12.36 5.05
CA GLU A 346 37.74 -11.63 6.29
C GLU A 346 36.50 -10.81 6.58
N GLN A 347 36.15 -10.70 7.84
CA GLN A 347 35.08 -9.77 8.26
C GLN A 347 35.47 -9.09 9.57
N ASP A 348 35.03 -7.85 9.67
CA ASP A 348 34.95 -7.12 10.93
C ASP A 348 33.52 -7.03 11.37
N THR A 349 33.28 -7.16 12.66
CA THR A 349 31.99 -6.93 13.31
C THR A 349 32.20 -5.98 14.47
N ASN A 350 31.43 -4.90 14.49
CA ASN A 350 31.42 -3.94 15.59
C ASN A 350 30.01 -3.91 16.23
N SER A 351 29.96 -3.83 17.55
CA SER A 351 28.72 -3.87 18.31
C SER A 351 28.79 -3.04 19.57
N ILE A 352 27.77 -2.24 19.82
CA ILE A 352 27.65 -1.46 21.06
C ILE A 352 27.64 -2.34 22.31
N SER A 353 27.04 -3.52 22.24
CA SER A 353 26.92 -4.41 23.41
C SER A 353 28.21 -5.16 23.73
N ALA A 354 29.04 -5.43 22.72
CA ALA A 354 30.31 -6.13 22.89
C ALA A 354 31.40 -5.21 23.44
N GLY A 355 31.28 -3.91 23.24
CA GLY A 355 32.25 -2.90 23.63
C GLY A 355 33.62 -3.05 22.92
N SER A 356 33.68 -3.89 21.88
CA SER A 356 34.87 -4.16 21.11
C SER A 356 34.55 -4.70 19.72
N GLU A 357 35.34 -4.31 18.79
CA GLU A 357 35.43 -4.93 17.46
C GLU A 357 35.85 -6.41 17.56
N THR A 358 35.36 -7.21 16.63
CA THR A 358 35.78 -8.60 16.41
C THR A 358 36.19 -8.76 14.95
N ASN A 359 37.47 -8.95 14.72
CA ASN A 359 37.99 -9.35 13.41
C ASN A 359 37.96 -10.89 13.29
N THR A 360 37.48 -11.39 12.16
CA THR A 360 37.48 -12.81 11.79
C THR A 360 38.29 -12.99 10.52
N PRO A 361 39.61 -13.24 10.64
CA PRO A 361 40.46 -13.55 9.49
C PRO A 361 40.19 -14.97 8.98
N ASN A 362 40.51 -15.20 7.72
CA ASN A 362 40.35 -16.51 7.06
C ASN A 362 38.90 -17.02 7.11
N LEU A 363 37.96 -16.14 6.84
CA LEU A 363 36.54 -16.44 6.83
C LEU A 363 36.23 -17.59 5.86
N THR A 364 35.57 -18.62 6.35
CA THR A 364 35.15 -19.78 5.56
C THR A 364 33.69 -20.10 5.82
N GLY A 365 33.10 -20.83 4.88
CA GLY A 365 31.68 -21.16 5.02
C GLY A 365 31.10 -21.88 3.81
N THR A 366 29.81 -21.85 3.70
CA THR A 366 29.06 -22.42 2.59
C THR A 366 27.99 -21.44 2.10
N TYR A 367 27.60 -21.60 0.84
CA TYR A 367 26.45 -20.89 0.30
C TYR A 367 25.56 -21.85 -0.49
N THR A 368 24.30 -21.51 -0.57
CA THR A 368 23.35 -22.11 -1.51
C THR A 368 22.88 -21.03 -2.46
N LEU A 369 22.54 -21.41 -3.70
CA LEU A 369 21.93 -20.50 -4.66
C LEU A 369 20.89 -21.27 -5.46
N GLY A 370 19.63 -20.88 -5.30
CA GLY A 370 18.50 -21.39 -6.08
C GLY A 370 18.51 -20.86 -7.51
N SER A 371 17.82 -21.54 -8.39
CA SER A 371 17.63 -21.11 -9.78
C SER A 371 16.86 -19.79 -9.91
N ASP A 372 16.32 -19.32 -8.82
CA ASP A 372 15.58 -18.06 -8.69
C ASP A 372 16.44 -16.89 -8.20
N GLY A 373 17.74 -17.08 -7.99
CA GLY A 373 18.67 -16.02 -7.52
C GLY A 373 18.69 -15.82 -6.02
N ARG A 374 17.89 -16.59 -5.25
CA ARG A 374 17.92 -16.55 -3.79
C ARG A 374 18.78 -17.66 -3.23
N GLY A 375 19.36 -17.42 -2.10
CA GLY A 375 20.22 -18.39 -1.44
C GLY A 375 20.48 -18.05 0.01
N THR A 376 21.34 -18.84 0.61
CA THR A 376 21.84 -18.58 1.96
C THR A 376 23.36 -18.60 1.96
N ILE A 377 23.96 -17.78 2.82
CA ILE A 377 25.39 -17.77 3.11
C ILE A 377 25.53 -18.05 4.61
N THR A 378 26.35 -19.04 4.97
CA THR A 378 26.69 -19.32 6.37
C THR A 378 28.19 -19.22 6.55
N PHE A 379 28.66 -18.33 7.41
CA PHE A 379 30.06 -18.17 7.77
C PHE A 379 30.41 -19.05 8.99
N ALA A 380 31.02 -20.20 8.75
CA ALA A 380 31.19 -21.24 9.75
C ALA A 380 32.09 -20.87 10.92
N ASN A 381 33.12 -20.06 10.68
CA ASN A 381 34.10 -19.64 11.68
C ASN A 381 33.91 -18.21 12.19
N ALA A 382 32.90 -17.50 11.73
CA ALA A 382 32.52 -16.20 12.31
C ALA A 382 31.84 -16.39 13.68
N PRO A 383 31.96 -15.44 14.61
CA PRO A 383 31.29 -15.50 15.90
C PRO A 383 29.78 -15.71 15.75
N GLY A 384 29.25 -16.77 16.36
CA GLY A 384 27.84 -17.14 16.25
C GLY A 384 27.48 -17.89 14.96
N ALA A 385 28.39 -18.10 14.03
CA ALA A 385 28.19 -18.73 12.72
C ALA A 385 26.93 -18.17 11.99
N PRO A 386 26.88 -16.85 11.71
CA PRO A 386 25.67 -16.21 11.17
C PRO A 386 25.28 -16.78 9.82
N THR A 387 24.00 -16.89 9.60
CA THR A 387 23.42 -17.27 8.31
C THR A 387 22.63 -16.11 7.75
N TYR A 388 22.96 -15.72 6.55
CA TYR A 388 22.26 -14.68 5.79
C TYR A 388 21.46 -15.29 4.66
N ALA A 389 20.20 -14.89 4.50
CA ALA A 389 19.51 -15.09 3.24
C ALA A 389 19.89 -13.95 2.30
N PHE A 390 20.03 -14.25 1.02
CA PHE A 390 20.37 -13.25 0.02
C PHE A 390 19.57 -13.46 -1.27
N SER A 391 19.44 -12.37 -2.03
CA SER A 391 19.02 -12.38 -3.42
C SER A 391 20.09 -11.70 -4.27
N ILE A 392 20.37 -12.23 -5.45
CA ILE A 392 21.42 -11.70 -6.33
C ILE A 392 20.92 -11.67 -7.76
N ASP A 393 21.39 -10.70 -8.55
CA ASP A 393 21.03 -10.53 -9.95
C ASP A 393 21.50 -11.72 -10.83
N ALA A 394 21.01 -11.80 -12.05
CA ALA A 394 21.35 -12.88 -12.97
C ALA A 394 22.82 -12.93 -13.36
N SER A 395 23.56 -11.82 -13.23
CA SER A 395 25.01 -11.75 -13.45
C SER A 395 25.82 -12.30 -12.28
N GLY A 396 25.20 -12.47 -11.12
CA GLY A 396 25.85 -12.83 -9.88
C GLY A 396 26.73 -11.70 -9.33
N SER A 397 26.44 -10.45 -9.66
CA SER A 397 27.29 -9.30 -9.34
C SER A 397 26.74 -8.43 -8.21
N HIS A 398 25.43 -8.19 -8.18
CA HIS A 398 24.81 -7.27 -7.24
C HIS A 398 23.71 -7.98 -6.47
N GLY A 399 23.73 -7.85 -5.15
CA GLY A 399 22.72 -8.52 -4.33
C GLY A 399 22.41 -7.81 -3.03
N ARG A 400 21.35 -8.31 -2.39
CA ARG A 400 20.88 -7.88 -1.07
C ARG A 400 20.93 -9.05 -0.12
N LEU A 401 21.21 -8.78 1.15
CA LEU A 401 21.22 -9.79 2.19
C LEU A 401 20.46 -9.33 3.43
N ILE A 402 19.87 -10.30 4.09
CA ILE A 402 19.26 -10.15 5.41
C ILE A 402 19.78 -11.24 6.33
N GLU A 403 19.84 -10.95 7.61
CA GLU A 403 20.18 -11.98 8.59
C GLU A 403 19.02 -12.96 8.75
N PHE A 404 19.32 -14.26 8.76
CA PHE A 404 18.30 -15.31 8.60
C PHE A 404 18.44 -16.50 9.54
N ASP A 405 19.25 -16.39 10.58
CA ASP A 405 19.38 -17.44 11.59
C ASP A 405 18.53 -17.19 12.84
N SER A 406 18.70 -18.05 13.83
CA SER A 406 17.97 -17.97 15.10
C SER A 406 18.73 -17.20 16.19
N THR A 407 19.82 -16.52 15.88
CA THR A 407 20.62 -15.77 16.87
C THR A 407 19.87 -14.57 17.44
N GLY A 408 18.84 -14.13 16.74
CA GLY A 408 18.01 -12.98 17.11
C GLY A 408 18.59 -11.64 16.65
N THR A 409 19.71 -11.63 15.92
CA THR A 409 20.17 -10.46 15.18
C THR A 409 19.20 -10.18 14.04
N ARG A 410 18.95 -8.92 13.72
CA ARG A 410 18.08 -8.51 12.63
C ARG A 410 18.70 -7.34 11.92
N GLY A 411 18.69 -7.39 10.60
CA GLY A 411 19.25 -6.34 9.77
C GLY A 411 19.30 -6.71 8.30
N SER A 412 19.82 -5.80 7.51
CA SER A 412 19.99 -5.97 6.07
C SER A 412 21.29 -5.38 5.57
N GLY A 413 21.67 -5.72 4.35
CA GLY A 413 22.90 -5.27 3.76
C GLY A 413 22.99 -5.50 2.26
N ARG A 414 24.20 -5.31 1.73
CA ARG A 414 24.52 -5.51 0.32
C ARG A 414 25.63 -6.55 0.16
N ILE A 415 25.63 -7.19 -1.00
CA ILE A 415 26.71 -8.06 -1.47
C ILE A 415 27.03 -7.67 -2.91
N GLU A 416 28.31 -7.42 -3.17
CA GLU A 416 28.81 -6.93 -4.46
C GLU A 416 29.99 -7.76 -4.92
N LYS A 417 30.01 -8.13 -6.18
CA LYS A 417 31.15 -8.86 -6.76
C LYS A 417 32.35 -7.94 -6.90
N GLN A 418 33.50 -8.37 -6.37
CA GLN A 418 34.71 -7.57 -6.41
C GLN A 418 35.36 -7.61 -7.80
N SER A 419 35.70 -6.45 -8.31
CA SER A 419 36.63 -6.27 -9.41
C SER A 419 38.05 -6.00 -8.91
N VAL A 420 38.19 -5.61 -7.65
CA VAL A 420 39.46 -5.40 -6.93
C VAL A 420 39.36 -6.15 -5.60
N THR A 421 40.23 -7.11 -5.37
CA THR A 421 40.22 -7.99 -4.17
C THR A 421 41.32 -7.64 -3.14
N THR A 422 42.13 -6.66 -3.44
CA THR A 422 43.21 -6.24 -2.55
C THR A 422 43.30 -4.73 -2.46
N CYS A 423 43.59 -4.23 -1.28
CA CYS A 423 43.94 -2.83 -1.08
C CYS A 423 45.44 -2.61 -1.27
N VAL A 424 45.82 -1.74 -2.18
CA VAL A 424 47.19 -1.34 -2.43
C VAL A 424 47.37 0.14 -2.18
N VAL A 425 48.24 0.49 -1.22
CA VAL A 425 48.62 1.88 -0.95
C VAL A 425 50.15 1.92 -1.03
N SER A 426 50.69 2.48 -2.11
CA SER A 426 52.13 2.48 -2.36
C SER A 426 52.63 3.76 -3.03
N GLY A 427 53.85 4.18 -2.78
CA GLY A 427 54.49 5.36 -3.39
C GLY A 427 54.91 5.22 -4.85
N SER A 428 54.72 4.08 -5.50
CA SER A 428 55.29 3.80 -6.84
C SER A 428 54.42 2.92 -7.73
N GLY A 429 53.10 2.97 -7.61
CA GLY A 429 52.19 2.13 -8.39
C GLY A 429 50.77 2.60 -8.42
N SER A 430 49.92 1.81 -9.03
CA SER A 430 48.46 2.02 -8.98
C SER A 430 47.98 1.81 -7.54
N ASN A 431 47.50 2.85 -6.90
CA ASN A 431 46.82 2.76 -5.60
C ASN A 431 45.38 2.37 -5.80
N THR A 432 44.82 1.58 -4.88
CA THR A 432 43.40 1.17 -4.94
C THR A 432 42.48 2.40 -4.88
N TYR A 433 42.83 3.35 -3.98
CA TYR A 433 42.05 4.58 -3.86
C TYR A 433 42.93 5.82 -4.07
N ALA A 434 42.56 6.64 -5.04
CA ALA A 434 43.21 7.92 -5.33
C ALA A 434 42.18 8.84 -6.02
N GLY A 435 42.05 10.07 -5.52
CA GLY A 435 41.08 11.03 -6.09
C GLY A 435 39.98 11.44 -5.13
N ASN A 436 38.88 11.94 -5.68
CA ASN A 436 37.71 12.37 -4.89
C ASN A 436 36.78 11.22 -4.65
N PHE A 437 36.27 11.13 -3.43
CA PHE A 437 35.29 10.14 -2.99
C PHE A 437 34.14 10.81 -2.23
N THR A 438 32.97 10.24 -2.39
CA THR A 438 31.79 10.53 -1.58
C THR A 438 31.44 9.30 -0.77
N PHE A 439 30.95 9.48 0.43
CA PHE A 439 30.48 8.39 1.27
C PHE A 439 29.16 8.73 1.94
N GLY A 440 28.40 7.68 2.25
CA GLY A 440 27.19 7.78 3.05
C GLY A 440 26.98 6.49 3.84
N GLY A 441 26.48 6.60 5.06
CA GLY A 441 26.23 5.42 5.86
C GLY A 441 25.43 5.68 7.12
N THR A 442 25.05 4.58 7.76
CA THR A 442 24.25 4.58 8.97
C THR A 442 24.94 3.83 10.09
N GLY A 443 24.52 4.11 11.31
CA GLY A 443 25.05 3.45 12.47
C GLY A 443 24.30 3.82 13.74
N TYR A 444 25.00 3.73 14.85
CA TYR A 444 24.46 4.04 16.16
C TYR A 444 25.54 4.66 17.06
N ALA A 445 25.16 5.64 17.84
CA ALA A 445 25.98 6.26 18.85
C ALA A 445 25.56 5.75 20.25
N SER A 446 26.53 5.30 21.05
CA SER A 446 26.29 5.04 22.46
C SER A 446 26.27 6.35 23.26
N SER A 447 25.87 6.32 24.53
CA SER A 447 25.93 7.51 25.39
C SER A 447 27.37 7.92 25.65
N PHE A 448 27.75 9.19 25.42
CA PHE A 448 29.07 9.73 25.78
C PHE A 448 28.96 11.09 26.47
N SER A 449 29.99 11.45 27.20
CA SER A 449 30.04 12.67 28.04
C SER A 449 31.40 13.35 27.86
N THR A 450 31.52 14.18 26.82
CA THR A 450 32.66 15.12 26.76
C THR A 450 32.25 16.57 27.04
N VAL A 451 31.00 16.96 26.73
CA VAL A 451 30.47 18.31 27.00
C VAL A 451 28.97 18.27 27.40
N GLY A 452 28.47 17.10 27.82
CA GLY A 452 27.07 16.89 28.18
C GLY A 452 26.71 15.39 28.15
N THR A 453 25.62 15.00 28.81
CA THR A 453 25.14 13.61 28.74
C THR A 453 24.27 13.46 27.49
N TYR A 454 24.76 12.75 26.49
CA TYR A 454 24.01 12.42 25.29
C TYR A 454 23.33 11.05 25.46
N LEU A 455 22.12 10.93 24.96
CA LEU A 455 21.40 9.66 24.96
C LEU A 455 21.84 8.81 23.77
N PRO A 456 21.92 7.47 23.92
CA PRO A 456 22.22 6.59 22.80
C PRO A 456 21.13 6.70 21.73
N GLY A 457 21.51 6.68 20.47
CA GLY A 457 20.58 6.83 19.36
C GLY A 457 21.16 6.56 17.97
N PRO A 458 20.33 6.56 16.93
CA PRO A 458 20.77 6.37 15.55
C PRO A 458 21.72 7.46 15.10
N LEU A 459 22.57 7.08 14.16
CA LEU A 459 23.60 7.90 13.50
C LEU A 459 23.42 7.77 11.99
N ALA A 460 23.45 8.88 11.28
CA ALA A 460 23.66 8.93 9.84
C ALA A 460 24.81 9.86 9.51
N VAL A 461 25.66 9.46 8.58
CA VAL A 461 26.85 10.20 8.17
C VAL A 461 26.91 10.27 6.66
N ALA A 462 27.27 11.42 6.12
CA ALA A 462 27.63 11.56 4.71
C ALA A 462 28.76 12.58 4.57
N GLY A 463 29.54 12.45 3.52
CA GLY A 463 30.67 13.37 3.30
C GLY A 463 31.39 13.13 1.99
N THR A 464 32.41 13.95 1.79
CA THR A 464 33.33 13.87 0.65
C THR A 464 34.76 14.05 1.13
N PHE A 465 35.71 13.49 0.42
CA PHE A 465 37.14 13.72 0.67
C PHE A 465 37.97 13.48 -0.58
N TYR A 466 39.21 14.01 -0.57
CA TYR A 466 40.21 13.71 -1.56
C TYR A 466 41.31 12.82 -0.97
N ALA A 467 41.51 11.63 -1.56
CA ALA A 467 42.55 10.70 -1.20
C ALA A 467 43.83 10.94 -2.03
N THR A 468 44.89 11.38 -1.37
CA THR A 468 46.22 11.59 -1.99
C THR A 468 47.11 10.38 -1.71
N PRO A 469 47.57 9.67 -2.76
CA PRO A 469 48.49 8.57 -2.59
C PRO A 469 49.81 9.01 -1.92
N PRO A 470 50.48 8.09 -1.20
CA PRO A 470 51.78 8.41 -0.61
C PRO A 470 52.84 8.60 -1.70
N VAL A 471 53.83 9.47 -1.42
CA VAL A 471 54.96 9.77 -2.31
C VAL A 471 56.12 8.80 -2.16
N SER A 472 56.09 7.89 -1.19
CA SER A 472 57.12 6.87 -0.94
C SER A 472 56.49 5.54 -0.51
N PRO A 473 57.14 4.37 -0.77
CA PRO A 473 56.56 3.06 -0.52
C PRO A 473 56.27 2.74 0.95
N ALA A 474 56.79 3.49 1.90
CA ALA A 474 56.57 3.29 3.34
C ALA A 474 55.68 4.37 3.96
N ALA A 475 55.13 5.27 3.16
CA ALA A 475 54.28 6.36 3.64
C ALA A 475 52.79 6.00 3.57
N GLN A 476 52.03 6.57 4.47
CA GLN A 476 50.57 6.55 4.38
C GLN A 476 50.11 7.55 3.35
N GLY A 477 48.98 7.27 2.71
CA GLY A 477 48.25 8.25 1.93
C GLY A 477 47.59 9.25 2.87
N SER A 478 47.30 10.44 2.37
CA SER A 478 46.59 11.46 3.15
C SER A 478 45.16 11.71 2.61
N ILE A 479 44.29 12.03 3.53
CA ILE A 479 42.92 12.48 3.26
C ILE A 479 42.86 13.95 3.60
N GLY A 480 42.40 14.77 2.64
CA GLY A 480 42.31 16.19 2.82
C GLY A 480 41.24 16.79 1.93
N SER A 481 41.01 18.08 2.11
CA SER A 481 39.99 18.83 1.37
C SER A 481 38.61 18.16 1.38
N GLY A 482 38.27 17.53 2.51
CA GLY A 482 36.98 16.87 2.69
C GLY A 482 36.06 17.66 3.60
N GLU A 483 34.77 17.40 3.46
CA GLU A 483 33.71 17.85 4.35
C GLU A 483 32.82 16.66 4.72
N ASP A 484 32.34 16.66 5.95
CA ASP A 484 31.37 15.69 6.43
C ASP A 484 30.24 16.35 7.21
N ASP A 485 29.09 15.72 7.20
CA ASP A 485 28.00 15.98 8.13
C ASP A 485 27.64 14.68 8.83
N ALA A 486 27.44 14.76 10.14
CA ALA A 486 26.92 13.65 10.92
C ALA A 486 25.63 14.08 11.61
N ASN A 487 24.56 13.34 11.41
CA ASN A 487 23.32 13.51 12.16
C ASN A 487 23.25 12.45 13.25
N ILE A 488 23.40 12.89 14.47
CA ILE A 488 23.38 12.03 15.66
C ILE A 488 22.14 12.36 16.47
N ALA A 489 21.30 11.39 16.72
CA ALA A 489 19.99 11.52 17.34
C ALA A 489 19.92 12.32 18.65
N SER A 490 21.03 12.36 19.39
CA SER A 490 21.09 13.06 20.70
C SER A 490 21.83 14.40 20.65
N TYR A 491 22.32 14.83 19.48
CA TYR A 491 23.08 16.06 19.34
C TYR A 491 22.14 17.27 19.15
N PRO A 492 22.12 18.25 20.08
CA PRO A 492 21.09 19.31 20.06
C PRO A 492 21.21 20.30 18.90
N THR A 493 22.28 20.27 18.12
CA THR A 493 22.55 21.26 17.06
C THR A 493 22.81 20.62 15.69
N GLY A 494 22.58 19.33 15.48
CA GLY A 494 22.96 18.66 14.23
C GLY A 494 24.39 19.04 13.81
N ASP A 495 25.26 18.19 13.42
CA ASP A 495 26.56 18.68 13.03
C ASP A 495 26.45 19.61 11.81
N ALA A 496 26.87 20.81 11.99
CA ALA A 496 27.09 21.71 10.84
C ALA A 496 28.43 21.32 10.26
N GLY A 497 28.43 20.84 9.02
CA GLY A 497 29.53 20.41 8.21
C GLY A 497 30.93 20.82 8.68
N GLY A 498 31.75 19.84 8.97
CA GLY A 498 33.13 20.03 9.39
C GLY A 498 34.11 19.73 8.29
N SER A 499 35.36 20.14 8.48
CA SER A 499 36.43 19.71 7.61
C SER A 499 36.84 18.27 7.94
N LEU A 500 36.83 17.42 6.94
CA LEU A 500 37.33 16.03 7.06
C LEU A 500 38.79 15.92 6.60
N THR A 501 39.62 15.41 7.47
CA THR A 501 41.03 15.09 7.17
C THR A 501 41.36 13.67 7.66
N GLY A 502 42.48 13.15 7.32
CA GLY A 502 42.92 11.85 7.79
C GLY A 502 44.11 11.26 7.07
N LEU A 503 44.34 9.97 7.33
CA LEU A 503 45.36 9.16 6.70
C LEU A 503 44.75 7.82 6.28
N TYR A 504 45.31 7.18 5.26
CA TYR A 504 44.95 5.81 4.90
C TYR A 504 46.15 4.95 4.53
N ASN A 505 46.02 3.66 4.71
CA ASN A 505 47.08 2.69 4.38
C ASN A 505 46.46 1.35 3.96
N SER A 506 47.28 0.44 3.44
CA SER A 506 46.93 -0.96 3.31
C SER A 506 46.77 -1.58 4.70
N GLY A 507 45.76 -2.42 4.89
CA GLY A 507 45.67 -3.27 6.08
C GLY A 507 46.84 -4.24 6.20
N ASN A 508 46.90 -4.94 7.31
CA ASN A 508 48.04 -5.85 7.59
C ASN A 508 48.20 -6.99 6.59
N ASP A 509 47.09 -7.38 5.92
CA ASP A 509 47.03 -8.50 4.97
C ASP A 509 46.62 -8.08 3.55
N SER A 510 46.43 -6.78 3.29
CA SER A 510 46.01 -6.20 2.03
C SER A 510 44.60 -6.59 1.56
N THR A 511 43.80 -7.23 2.38
CA THR A 511 42.40 -7.52 2.04
C THR A 511 41.52 -6.29 2.18
N HIS A 512 41.93 -5.34 3.01
CA HIS A 512 41.21 -4.07 3.25
C HIS A 512 42.23 -2.90 3.33
N CYS A 513 41.71 -1.68 3.12
CA CYS A 513 42.44 -0.46 3.48
C CYS A 513 41.99 0.00 4.86
N VAL A 514 42.88 0.61 5.60
CA VAL A 514 42.59 1.27 6.87
C VAL A 514 42.53 2.77 6.66
N PHE A 515 41.38 3.39 6.95
CA PHE A 515 41.18 4.82 6.91
C PHE A 515 41.05 5.36 8.34
N ASN A 516 41.98 6.25 8.71
CA ASN A 516 41.86 7.00 9.96
C ASN A 516 41.31 8.38 9.64
N LEU A 517 40.00 8.53 9.77
CA LEU A 517 39.29 9.76 9.48
C LEU A 517 39.24 10.67 10.73
N GLN A 518 39.39 11.95 10.50
CA GLN A 518 39.34 12.99 11.54
C GLN A 518 38.22 13.99 11.18
N PRO A 519 36.95 13.60 11.33
CA PRO A 519 35.87 14.54 11.26
C PRO A 519 35.89 15.50 12.45
N SER A 520 35.12 16.58 12.37
CA SER A 520 35.05 17.59 13.44
C SER A 520 34.53 17.03 14.77
N TRP A 521 33.81 15.90 14.72
CA TRP A 521 33.15 15.26 15.87
C TRP A 521 33.89 14.03 16.45
N GLY A 522 35.05 13.64 15.90
CA GLY A 522 35.83 12.54 16.45
C GLY A 522 37.07 12.13 15.65
N ASN A 523 37.77 11.11 16.10
CA ASN A 523 38.76 10.40 15.34
C ASN A 523 38.27 8.97 15.18
N LEU A 524 38.09 8.52 13.95
CA LEU A 524 37.47 7.24 13.64
C LEU A 524 38.38 6.41 12.74
N THR A 525 38.51 5.12 13.04
CA THR A 525 39.21 4.16 12.22
C THR A 525 38.21 3.30 11.48
N TYR A 526 38.35 3.26 10.16
CA TYR A 526 37.51 2.42 9.30
C TYR A 526 38.39 1.40 8.56
N ASN A 527 37.93 0.15 8.54
CA ASN A 527 38.40 -0.84 7.59
C ASN A 527 37.52 -0.76 6.33
N ALA A 528 38.14 -0.54 5.19
CA ALA A 528 37.49 -0.38 3.89
C ALA A 528 37.73 -1.62 3.03
N TYR A 529 36.67 -2.36 2.76
CA TYR A 529 36.62 -3.56 1.95
C TYR A 529 36.33 -3.22 0.49
N PRO A 530 37.29 -3.38 -0.44
CA PRO A 530 37.13 -2.95 -1.81
C PRO A 530 36.08 -3.78 -2.56
N VAL A 531 35.17 -3.11 -3.26
CA VAL A 531 34.32 -3.65 -4.33
C VAL A 531 35.05 -3.45 -5.66
N SER A 532 35.48 -2.23 -5.90
CA SER A 532 36.20 -1.81 -7.10
C SER A 532 37.23 -0.73 -6.78
N ALA A 533 37.92 -0.23 -7.79
CA ALA A 533 38.74 0.97 -7.63
C ALA A 533 37.93 2.25 -7.30
N ASN A 534 36.63 2.19 -7.49
CA ASN A 534 35.73 3.32 -7.33
C ASN A 534 34.71 3.16 -6.18
N GLU A 535 34.68 1.99 -5.52
CA GLU A 535 33.69 1.66 -4.50
C GLU A 535 34.30 0.80 -3.40
N ALA A 536 33.95 1.08 -2.15
CA ALA A 536 34.30 0.24 -0.99
C ALA A 536 33.19 0.31 0.08
N PHE A 537 33.07 -0.78 0.83
CA PHE A 537 32.30 -0.80 2.07
C PHE A 537 33.23 -0.56 3.25
N LEU A 538 32.92 0.41 4.09
CA LEU A 538 33.69 0.80 5.25
C LEU A 538 32.95 0.42 6.53
N ILE A 539 33.67 -0.17 7.48
CA ILE A 539 33.19 -0.43 8.83
C ILE A 539 34.06 0.28 9.85
N GLU A 540 33.44 0.98 10.77
CA GLU A 540 34.13 1.58 11.90
C GLU A 540 34.61 0.47 12.86
N VAL A 541 35.90 0.48 13.23
CA VAL A 541 36.57 -0.59 13.97
C VAL A 541 37.16 -0.13 15.30
N ASP A 542 36.94 1.09 15.71
CA ASP A 542 37.37 1.54 17.02
C ASP A 542 36.58 0.84 18.14
N PRO A 543 37.20 0.46 19.25
CA PRO A 543 36.46 -0.06 20.40
C PRO A 543 35.47 0.96 20.93
N VAL A 544 34.22 0.55 21.12
CA VAL A 544 33.21 1.41 21.66
C VAL A 544 33.54 1.86 23.06
N SER A 545 33.84 3.14 23.21
CA SER A 545 34.30 3.74 24.47
C SER A 545 33.71 5.13 24.64
N GLY A 546 33.96 5.79 25.76
CA GLY A 546 33.55 7.18 25.92
C GLY A 546 34.20 8.18 24.98
N ALA A 547 35.30 7.79 24.26
CA ALA A 547 35.98 8.61 23.27
C ALA A 547 35.57 8.24 21.83
N THR A 548 35.12 7.00 21.59
CA THR A 548 34.67 6.47 20.31
C THR A 548 33.36 5.71 20.51
N PRO A 549 32.24 6.43 20.73
CA PRO A 549 30.98 5.81 21.12
C PRO A 549 30.13 5.33 19.93
N TYR A 550 30.75 5.08 18.76
CA TYR A 550 30.03 4.85 17.52
C TYR A 550 30.20 3.41 17.04
N VAL A 551 29.22 2.92 16.30
CA VAL A 551 29.30 1.78 15.38
C VAL A 551 28.65 2.19 14.08
N SER A 552 29.36 2.13 12.97
CA SER A 552 28.82 2.56 11.67
C SER A 552 29.38 1.74 10.51
N VAL A 553 28.60 1.68 9.44
CA VAL A 553 29.03 1.15 8.14
C VAL A 553 28.71 2.18 7.07
N LEU A 554 29.65 2.39 6.15
CA LEU A 554 29.53 3.39 5.10
C LEU A 554 29.70 2.73 3.72
N ASP A 555 29.01 3.27 2.74
CA ASP A 555 29.24 3.06 1.31
C ASP A 555 30.07 4.22 0.78
N MET A 556 31.20 3.94 0.14
CA MET A 556 32.12 4.93 -0.39
C MET A 556 32.26 4.77 -1.89
N GLU A 557 32.02 5.85 -2.63
CA GLU A 557 32.03 5.89 -4.08
C GLU A 557 32.94 7.00 -4.63
N ALA A 558 33.64 6.73 -5.73
CA ALA A 558 34.46 7.75 -6.40
C ALA A 558 33.59 8.82 -7.04
N GLN A 559 33.99 10.08 -6.88
CA GLN A 559 33.30 11.21 -7.50
C GLN A 559 33.68 11.38 -8.96
N PHE A 560 32.67 11.59 -9.80
CA PHE A 560 32.80 11.90 -11.22
C PHE A 560 32.29 13.31 -11.55
N GLY A 561 33.02 14.04 -12.37
CA GLY A 561 32.63 15.39 -12.80
C GLY A 561 33.10 16.53 -11.89
N TYR A 562 34.00 16.24 -10.95
CA TYR A 562 34.66 17.22 -10.08
C TYR A 562 35.56 18.23 -10.88
N PRO A 563 35.62 19.52 -10.50
CA PRO A 563 34.80 20.22 -9.50
C PRO A 563 33.38 20.50 -10.00
N PHE A 564 32.42 20.43 -9.10
CA PHE A 564 31.01 20.68 -9.46
C PHE A 564 30.74 22.19 -9.63
N ALA A 565 30.05 22.54 -10.71
CA ALA A 565 29.67 23.94 -10.96
C ALA A 565 28.40 24.28 -10.15
N SER A 566 28.44 25.36 -9.39
CA SER A 566 27.42 25.73 -8.40
C SER A 566 25.99 25.88 -8.95
N GLN A 567 25.80 26.11 -10.24
CA GLN A 567 24.45 26.33 -10.83
C GLN A 567 23.92 25.13 -11.62
N ASN A 568 24.75 24.13 -11.93
CA ASN A 568 24.39 22.96 -12.71
C ASN A 568 24.98 21.69 -12.08
N ALA A 569 25.09 21.66 -10.77
CA ALA A 569 25.69 20.52 -10.05
C ALA A 569 24.85 19.24 -10.24
N ILE A 570 23.53 19.36 -10.35
CA ILE A 570 22.61 18.28 -10.68
C ILE A 570 22.31 18.32 -12.17
N GLY A 571 22.69 17.26 -12.90
CA GLY A 571 22.60 17.21 -14.37
C GLY A 571 21.27 16.71 -14.93
N GLY A 572 20.36 16.21 -14.09
CA GLY A 572 19.06 15.67 -14.48
C GLY A 572 18.20 15.36 -13.28
N ALA A 573 17.00 14.81 -13.50
CA ALA A 573 16.16 14.37 -12.42
C ALA A 573 16.82 13.25 -11.61
N LEU A 574 16.74 13.34 -10.30
CA LEU A 574 17.21 12.29 -9.37
C LEU A 574 16.02 11.72 -8.62
N ALA A 575 16.03 10.41 -8.37
CA ALA A 575 15.01 9.74 -7.59
C ALA A 575 15.62 8.64 -6.72
N GLY A 576 15.08 8.44 -5.53
CA GLY A 576 15.55 7.39 -4.64
C GLY A 576 14.76 7.30 -3.34
N GLY A 577 15.21 6.42 -2.46
CA GLY A 577 14.62 6.19 -1.15
C GLY A 577 15.56 6.57 -0.03
N LEU A 578 14.97 7.02 1.05
CA LEU A 578 15.65 7.36 2.29
C LEU A 578 15.06 6.52 3.41
N SER A 579 15.89 6.17 4.38
CA SER A 579 15.49 5.39 5.55
C SER A 579 16.14 5.95 6.80
N GLY A 580 15.39 5.97 7.90
CA GLY A 580 15.90 6.52 9.14
C GLY A 580 14.97 6.39 10.32
N GLN A 581 15.18 7.23 11.31
CA GLN A 581 14.37 7.29 12.52
C GLN A 581 14.09 8.73 12.92
N TYR A 582 12.90 8.93 13.46
CA TYR A 582 12.44 10.21 13.99
C TYR A 582 11.95 10.06 15.43
N ALA A 583 12.19 11.08 16.26
CA ALA A 583 11.65 11.15 17.61
C ALA A 583 10.89 12.45 17.82
N ALA A 584 9.57 12.40 17.94
CA ALA A 584 8.74 13.56 18.24
C ALA A 584 8.87 13.94 19.72
N ASN A 585 9.20 15.22 20.01
CA ASN A 585 9.14 15.81 21.37
C ASN A 585 9.88 15.04 22.46
N GLY A 586 11.04 14.43 22.15
CA GLY A 586 11.82 13.65 23.13
C GLY A 586 11.20 12.28 23.44
N GLY A 587 10.28 11.80 22.62
CA GLY A 587 9.74 10.45 22.67
C GLY A 587 10.74 9.39 22.14
N PRO A 588 10.34 8.12 22.09
CA PRO A 588 11.18 7.09 21.50
C PRO A 588 11.36 7.33 20.00
N TYR A 589 12.51 6.92 19.47
CA TYR A 589 12.76 6.92 18.03
C TYR A 589 11.86 5.89 17.34
N VAL A 590 11.21 6.30 16.25
CA VAL A 590 10.33 5.46 15.44
C VAL A 590 10.84 5.42 14.00
N PRO A 591 10.63 4.32 13.26
CA PRO A 591 11.06 4.20 11.89
C PRO A 591 10.40 5.25 10.98
N GLU A 592 11.20 5.81 10.08
CA GLU A 592 10.79 6.74 9.04
C GLU A 592 11.38 6.32 7.70
N VAL A 593 10.58 6.30 6.67
CA VAL A 593 11.01 5.98 5.30
C VAL A 593 10.41 6.98 4.33
N GLU A 594 11.20 7.35 3.33
CA GLU A 594 10.82 8.37 2.36
C GLU A 594 11.17 7.96 0.93
N ILE A 595 10.38 8.45 -0.02
CA ILE A 595 10.77 8.53 -1.44
C ILE A 595 10.97 9.99 -1.78
N MET A 596 12.08 10.30 -2.41
CA MET A 596 12.46 11.64 -2.83
C MET A 596 12.70 11.70 -4.33
N GLN A 597 12.19 12.74 -4.97
CA GLN A 597 12.50 13.10 -6.36
C GLN A 597 12.90 14.55 -6.45
N LEU A 598 13.96 14.82 -7.20
CA LEU A 598 14.48 16.16 -7.45
C LEU A 598 14.47 16.43 -8.95
N TYR A 599 13.86 17.53 -9.36
CA TYR A 599 13.82 17.99 -10.76
C TYR A 599 14.57 19.30 -10.87
N PRO A 600 15.78 19.32 -11.44
CA PRO A 600 16.53 20.57 -11.62
C PRO A 600 15.74 21.58 -12.42
N THR A 601 15.71 22.80 -11.91
CA THR A 601 15.16 23.98 -12.58
C THR A 601 16.29 24.98 -12.91
N SER A 602 16.00 26.06 -13.56
CA SER A 602 17.05 27.07 -13.88
C SER A 602 17.52 27.81 -12.63
N GLY A 603 18.84 28.15 -12.59
CA GLY A 603 19.37 29.09 -11.59
C GLY A 603 19.75 28.48 -10.23
N GLY A 604 20.11 27.20 -10.16
CA GLY A 604 20.53 26.54 -8.89
C GLY A 604 19.36 26.24 -7.98
N ALA A 605 18.29 25.76 -8.55
CA ALA A 605 17.10 25.29 -7.84
C ALA A 605 16.64 23.93 -8.38
N PHE A 606 15.83 23.23 -7.61
CA PHE A 606 15.10 22.03 -8.04
C PHE A 606 13.69 22.04 -7.45
N ASP A 607 12.81 21.34 -8.12
CA ASP A 607 11.49 21.01 -7.59
C ASP A 607 11.56 19.66 -6.86
N LEU A 608 11.07 19.63 -5.62
CA LEU A 608 11.09 18.47 -4.74
C LEU A 608 9.70 17.83 -4.68
N LEU A 609 9.64 16.52 -4.96
CA LEU A 609 8.52 15.67 -4.62
C LEU A 609 8.95 14.69 -3.52
N LEU A 610 8.12 14.53 -2.50
CA LEU A 610 8.39 13.72 -1.33
C LEU A 610 7.16 12.91 -0.93
N ALA A 611 7.36 11.66 -0.59
CA ALA A 611 6.40 10.85 0.16
C ALA A 611 7.10 10.25 1.37
N ASP A 612 6.55 10.47 2.52
CA ASP A 612 7.07 10.06 3.82
C ASP A 612 6.08 9.14 4.54
N ASN A 613 6.58 8.09 5.16
CA ASN A 613 5.84 7.24 6.09
C ASN A 613 6.56 7.21 7.44
N LEU A 614 6.04 7.96 8.37
CA LEU A 614 6.49 8.01 9.75
C LEU A 614 5.61 7.10 10.61
N ALA A 615 6.08 5.88 10.88
CA ALA A 615 5.39 4.87 11.71
C ALA A 615 3.88 4.74 11.38
N GLY A 616 3.53 4.69 10.09
CA GLY A 616 2.15 4.54 9.61
C GLY A 616 1.37 5.85 9.40
N SER A 617 1.99 7.00 9.64
CA SER A 617 1.46 8.31 9.27
C SER A 617 2.09 8.74 7.93
N ILE A 618 1.28 8.79 6.88
CA ILE A 618 1.75 9.06 5.53
C ILE A 618 1.52 10.53 5.17
N THR A 619 2.60 11.22 4.79
CA THR A 619 2.58 12.57 4.27
C THR A 619 3.20 12.59 2.87
N THR A 620 2.59 13.27 1.91
CA THR A 620 3.15 13.34 0.55
C THR A 620 2.69 14.58 -0.20
N ASN A 621 3.58 15.13 -1.02
CA ASN A 621 3.25 16.06 -2.09
C ASN A 621 3.34 15.39 -3.48
N MET A 622 3.60 14.08 -3.54
CA MET A 622 3.49 13.27 -4.75
C MET A 622 2.04 12.98 -5.10
N GLN A 623 1.78 12.65 -6.35
CA GLN A 623 0.44 12.26 -6.79
C GLN A 623 0.03 10.93 -6.16
N THR A 624 -1.13 10.93 -5.51
CA THR A 624 -1.85 9.74 -5.06
C THR A 624 -3.14 9.60 -5.88
N THR A 625 -3.93 8.59 -5.63
CA THR A 625 -5.19 8.32 -6.37
C THR A 625 -6.12 9.52 -6.49
N ASN A 626 -6.06 10.48 -5.55
CA ASN A 626 -6.97 11.64 -5.49
C ASN A 626 -6.25 12.99 -5.36
N THR A 627 -4.92 13.02 -5.36
CA THR A 627 -4.13 14.23 -5.14
C THR A 627 -3.18 14.43 -6.31
N VAL A 628 -3.17 15.65 -6.89
CA VAL A 628 -2.22 16.02 -7.94
C VAL A 628 -0.88 16.33 -7.28
N ALA A 629 0.21 15.89 -7.89
CA ALA A 629 1.56 16.23 -7.44
C ALA A 629 1.76 17.77 -7.40
N ALA A 630 2.27 18.24 -6.28
CA ALA A 630 2.53 19.68 -6.05
C ALA A 630 3.97 19.84 -5.54
N PRO A 631 4.95 19.95 -6.46
CA PRO A 631 6.36 20.06 -6.10
C PRO A 631 6.63 21.34 -5.29
N VAL A 632 7.60 21.24 -4.39
CA VAL A 632 8.11 22.38 -3.62
C VAL A 632 9.41 22.85 -4.28
N SER A 633 9.45 24.09 -4.72
CA SER A 633 10.67 24.67 -5.28
C SER A 633 11.68 24.96 -4.17
N VAL A 634 12.89 24.44 -4.34
CA VAL A 634 13.99 24.51 -3.39
C VAL A 634 15.22 25.08 -4.08
N THR A 635 15.84 26.08 -3.51
CA THR A 635 17.14 26.55 -3.97
C THR A 635 18.27 25.80 -3.29
N TYR A 636 19.39 25.65 -3.97
CA TYR A 636 20.59 25.03 -3.40
C TYR A 636 21.84 25.85 -3.71
N SER A 637 22.86 25.65 -2.88
CA SER A 637 24.22 26.07 -3.15
C SER A 637 25.13 24.86 -3.15
N ALA A 638 25.96 24.74 -4.16
CA ALA A 638 26.96 23.68 -4.25
C ALA A 638 28.34 24.26 -3.93
N ASP A 639 29.13 23.54 -3.15
CA ASP A 639 30.55 23.81 -3.02
C ASP A 639 31.36 23.08 -4.12
N GLN A 640 32.66 23.36 -4.14
CA GLN A 640 33.54 22.71 -5.12
C GLN A 640 33.71 21.20 -4.89
N TYR A 641 33.38 20.68 -3.73
CA TYR A 641 33.55 19.27 -3.34
C TYR A 641 32.29 18.43 -3.58
N GLY A 642 31.20 19.07 -4.03
CA GLY A 642 29.95 18.38 -4.34
C GLY A 642 28.98 18.30 -3.18
N LYS A 643 29.18 19.05 -2.11
CA LYS A 643 28.18 19.22 -1.06
C LYS A 643 27.16 20.26 -1.52
N LEU A 644 25.88 19.89 -1.56
CA LEU A 644 24.75 20.77 -1.82
C LEU A 644 24.00 21.06 -0.54
N THR A 645 23.95 22.32 -0.16
CA THR A 645 23.12 22.79 0.94
C THR A 645 21.85 23.39 0.38
N THR A 646 20.70 23.01 0.93
CA THR A 646 19.37 23.41 0.45
C THR A 646 18.76 24.52 1.28
N SER A 647 17.80 25.24 0.70
CA SER A 647 17.04 26.29 1.41
C SER A 647 15.92 25.75 2.30
N LEU A 648 15.70 24.44 2.34
CA LEU A 648 14.72 23.83 3.22
C LEU A 648 15.16 23.89 4.68
N THR A 649 14.25 24.28 5.57
CA THR A 649 14.56 24.49 6.99
C THR A 649 13.80 23.60 7.95
N SER A 650 12.78 22.86 7.50
CA SER A 650 11.97 21.94 8.34
C SER A 650 10.89 21.23 7.49
N PRO A 651 10.49 19.98 7.81
CA PRO A 651 11.05 19.12 8.84
C PRO A 651 12.38 18.48 8.46
N ILE A 652 12.70 18.47 7.16
CA ILE A 652 13.92 17.89 6.58
C ILE A 652 14.72 19.01 5.96
N ALA A 653 15.94 19.24 6.39
CA ALA A 653 16.92 20.08 5.73
C ALA A 653 17.93 19.16 5.04
N PRO A 654 17.67 18.66 3.82
CA PRO A 654 18.55 17.70 3.17
C PRO A 654 19.83 18.39 2.72
N VAL A 655 20.95 17.74 3.01
CA VAL A 655 22.23 18.02 2.40
C VAL A 655 22.54 16.88 1.46
N LEU A 656 22.94 17.18 0.24
CA LEU A 656 23.29 16.18 -0.75
C LEU A 656 24.80 16.16 -0.94
N TYR A 657 25.38 14.96 -1.00
CA TYR A 657 26.77 14.74 -1.34
C TYR A 657 26.84 14.04 -2.69
N LEU A 658 27.26 14.76 -3.71
CA LEU A 658 27.27 14.27 -5.09
C LEU A 658 28.37 13.23 -5.30
N VAL A 659 27.99 12.06 -5.78
CA VAL A 659 28.88 11.09 -6.42
C VAL A 659 29.17 11.57 -7.85
N SER A 660 28.13 12.04 -8.53
CA SER A 660 28.19 12.64 -9.87
C SER A 660 27.07 13.67 -10.06
N SER A 661 26.96 14.26 -11.22
CA SER A 661 25.80 15.10 -11.56
C SER A 661 24.49 14.32 -11.64
N THR A 662 24.52 13.01 -11.55
CA THR A 662 23.39 12.09 -11.71
C THR A 662 23.22 11.10 -10.53
N GLU A 663 23.99 11.29 -9.45
CA GLU A 663 23.97 10.42 -8.30
C GLU A 663 24.40 11.16 -7.03
N ALA A 664 23.70 10.94 -5.92
CA ALA A 664 23.99 11.61 -4.66
C ALA A 664 23.57 10.79 -3.42
N PHE A 665 24.36 10.88 -2.36
CA PHE A 665 23.87 10.58 -1.01
C PHE A 665 23.11 11.78 -0.45
N VAL A 666 22.05 11.52 0.29
CA VAL A 666 21.22 12.53 0.95
C VAL A 666 21.20 12.28 2.44
N LEU A 667 21.58 13.28 3.21
CA LEU A 667 21.52 13.27 4.67
C LEU A 667 20.53 14.34 5.14
N SER A 668 19.61 14.00 6.05
CA SER A 668 18.85 15.03 6.76
C SER A 668 19.74 15.70 7.80
N THR A 669 19.87 17.01 7.71
CA THR A 669 20.56 17.83 8.73
C THR A 669 19.53 18.75 9.33
N ASN A 670 18.93 18.42 10.45
CA ASN A 670 17.92 19.29 11.02
C ASN A 670 18.52 20.25 12.04
N GLY A 671 18.57 21.53 11.68
CA GLY A 671 19.18 22.60 12.45
C GLY A 671 18.33 23.28 13.50
N THR A 672 17.10 22.91 13.76
CA THR A 672 16.29 23.58 14.78
C THR A 672 15.84 22.62 15.86
N ALA A 673 16.49 22.73 17.00
CA ALA A 673 16.05 22.14 18.26
C ALA A 673 14.63 22.60 18.63
N GLY A 674 13.63 21.97 18.04
CA GLY A 674 12.35 21.80 18.72
C GLY A 674 12.52 20.77 19.83
N THR A 675 11.56 20.64 20.70
CA THR A 675 11.55 19.68 21.82
C THR A 675 11.55 18.19 21.40
N GLY A 676 11.75 17.88 20.07
CA GLY A 676 11.98 16.55 19.51
C GLY A 676 13.39 16.45 18.93
N GLY A 677 14.00 15.26 18.95
CA GLY A 677 15.26 15.02 18.24
C GLY A 677 15.07 15.19 16.72
N PRO A 678 16.12 15.60 15.99
CA PRO A 678 16.05 15.69 14.53
C PRO A 678 15.81 14.30 13.91
N PRO A 679 15.15 14.21 12.73
CA PRO A 679 15.12 12.97 11.98
C PRO A 679 16.55 12.58 11.57
N VAL A 680 16.92 11.34 11.82
CA VAL A 680 18.22 10.79 11.42
C VAL A 680 17.97 9.91 10.21
N ILE A 681 18.09 10.49 9.03
CA ILE A 681 17.70 9.86 7.76
C ILE A 681 18.86 9.95 6.79
N LEU A 682 19.13 8.84 6.12
CA LEU A 682 20.07 8.76 5.01
C LEU A 682 19.39 8.10 3.80
N GLY A 683 19.73 8.56 2.61
CA GLY A 683 19.28 7.97 1.36
C GLY A 683 20.29 8.06 0.25
N HIS A 684 19.97 7.39 -0.85
CA HIS A 684 20.74 7.40 -2.07
C HIS A 684 19.82 7.70 -3.26
N LEU A 685 20.14 8.74 -4.02
CA LEU A 685 19.41 9.18 -5.20
C LEU A 685 20.19 8.85 -6.45
N PHE A 686 19.48 8.40 -7.48
CA PHE A 686 20.02 8.00 -8.76
C PHE A 686 19.36 8.79 -9.89
N ALA A 687 20.04 8.92 -11.03
CA ALA A 687 19.46 9.52 -12.22
C ALA A 687 18.15 8.85 -12.60
N GLN A 688 17.10 9.64 -12.72
CA GLN A 688 15.83 9.18 -13.23
C GLN A 688 15.84 9.22 -14.76
N SER A 689 15.56 8.09 -15.39
CA SER A 689 15.40 8.02 -16.84
C SER A 689 14.21 8.85 -17.29
N THR A 690 14.34 9.58 -18.41
CA THR A 690 13.23 10.30 -19.03
C THR A 690 12.56 9.36 -20.05
N PRO A 691 11.34 8.88 -19.80
CA PRO A 691 10.63 8.04 -20.76
C PRO A 691 10.10 8.87 -21.94
N ASN A 692 9.93 8.25 -23.10
CA ASN A 692 9.30 8.86 -24.26
C ASN A 692 8.11 7.99 -24.69
N PRO A 693 6.84 8.46 -24.63
CA PRO A 693 6.44 9.83 -24.25
C PRO A 693 6.19 10.05 -22.74
N SER A 694 5.99 9.02 -21.94
CA SER A 694 5.70 9.13 -20.51
C SER A 694 5.83 7.78 -19.81
N PHE A 695 5.95 7.80 -18.47
CA PHE A 695 5.91 6.57 -17.67
C PHE A 695 4.52 5.91 -17.76
N ASN A 696 4.52 4.58 -17.88
CA ASN A 696 3.32 3.75 -17.82
C ASN A 696 3.66 2.39 -17.20
N THR A 697 2.68 1.53 -16.97
CA THR A 697 2.91 0.21 -16.38
C THR A 697 3.91 -0.65 -17.14
N ALA A 698 3.92 -0.56 -18.48
CA ALA A 698 4.85 -1.34 -19.30
C ALA A 698 6.32 -0.93 -19.15
N TYR A 699 6.61 0.19 -18.48
CA TYR A 699 7.97 0.65 -18.21
C TYR A 699 8.68 -0.24 -17.19
N LEU A 700 7.94 -0.76 -16.20
CA LEU A 700 8.42 -1.81 -15.31
C LEU A 700 7.98 -3.16 -15.88
N ASN A 701 8.90 -3.88 -16.50
CA ASN A 701 8.66 -5.20 -17.04
C ASN A 701 9.92 -6.05 -16.88
N GLY A 702 9.82 -7.14 -16.13
CA GLY A 702 10.94 -8.03 -15.83
C GLY A 702 11.00 -8.40 -14.35
N THR A 703 12.05 -9.12 -14.00
CA THR A 703 12.31 -9.55 -12.62
C THR A 703 13.32 -8.61 -11.99
N PHE A 704 13.00 -8.11 -10.83
CA PHE A 704 13.84 -7.21 -10.04
C PHE A 704 14.25 -7.89 -8.75
N VAL A 705 15.53 -7.83 -8.42
CA VAL A 705 16.03 -8.18 -7.09
C VAL A 705 15.52 -7.13 -6.10
N GLU A 706 14.95 -7.57 -5.01
CA GLU A 706 14.50 -6.69 -3.94
C GLU A 706 15.35 -6.83 -2.69
N GLY A 707 15.41 -5.77 -1.91
CA GLY A 707 15.95 -5.81 -0.56
C GLY A 707 15.64 -4.53 0.19
N SER A 708 15.37 -4.68 1.48
CA SER A 708 15.24 -3.52 2.35
C SER A 708 16.57 -2.77 2.46
N VAL A 709 16.51 -1.45 2.43
CA VAL A 709 17.62 -0.61 2.86
C VAL A 709 17.71 -0.76 4.36
N ALA A 710 18.96 -0.99 4.87
CA ALA A 710 19.19 -1.17 6.30
C ALA A 710 18.56 -0.04 7.10
N PRO A 711 17.53 -0.31 7.90
CA PRO A 711 16.98 0.71 8.77
C PRO A 711 18.00 1.00 9.87
N PRO A 712 18.01 2.20 10.42
CA PRO A 712 18.70 2.44 11.68
C PRO A 712 18.22 1.44 12.74
N PRO A 713 19.03 1.13 13.75
CA PRO A 713 18.71 0.11 14.73
C PRO A 713 17.34 0.31 15.38
N SER A 714 16.43 -0.60 15.11
CA SER A 714 15.09 -0.67 15.73
C SER A 714 14.83 -2.09 16.21
N THR A 715 14.35 -2.23 17.43
CA THR A 715 13.92 -3.55 17.98
C THR A 715 12.74 -4.15 17.23
N ALA A 716 12.07 -3.37 16.40
CA ALA A 716 10.91 -3.78 15.60
C ALA A 716 11.23 -3.94 14.11
N ALA A 717 12.52 -4.02 13.73
CA ALA A 717 12.93 -4.07 12.34
C ALA A 717 12.30 -5.24 11.58
N ARG A 718 11.78 -4.92 10.40
CA ARG A 718 11.35 -5.85 9.35
C ARG A 718 12.35 -5.74 8.20
N ASN A 719 12.86 -6.85 7.74
CA ASN A 719 13.81 -6.88 6.62
C ASN A 719 13.33 -7.90 5.60
N VAL A 720 13.45 -7.55 4.33
CA VAL A 720 13.06 -8.41 3.21
C VAL A 720 14.19 -8.52 2.20
N SER A 721 14.28 -9.67 1.55
CA SER A 721 15.13 -9.93 0.40
C SER A 721 14.44 -10.95 -0.52
N GLY A 722 14.49 -10.72 -1.83
CA GLY A 722 13.82 -11.59 -2.78
C GLY A 722 13.77 -11.01 -4.18
N PHE A 723 12.68 -11.25 -4.91
CA PHE A 723 12.40 -10.52 -6.14
C PHE A 723 10.93 -10.36 -6.46
N PHE A 724 10.67 -9.27 -7.16
CA PHE A 724 9.40 -8.96 -7.78
C PHE A 724 9.52 -9.07 -9.31
N ALA A 725 8.60 -9.79 -9.90
CA ALA A 725 8.40 -9.82 -11.34
C ALA A 725 7.21 -8.92 -11.70
N PHE A 726 7.47 -7.90 -12.48
CA PHE A 726 6.48 -6.98 -13.02
C PHE A 726 6.16 -7.40 -14.44
N ASP A 727 4.89 -7.56 -14.79
CA ASP A 727 4.44 -8.05 -16.08
C ASP A 727 4.25 -6.97 -17.16
N GLY A 728 4.51 -5.72 -16.82
CA GLY A 728 4.26 -4.58 -17.71
C GLY A 728 2.78 -4.19 -17.86
N ASN A 729 1.86 -4.96 -17.29
CA ASN A 729 0.40 -4.76 -17.37
C ASN A 729 -0.26 -4.38 -16.06
N GLY A 730 0.54 -4.21 -15.01
CA GLY A 730 0.07 -3.80 -13.69
C GLY A 730 -0.02 -4.93 -12.66
N ASN A 731 0.52 -6.13 -12.95
CA ASN A 731 0.57 -7.21 -11.98
C ASN A 731 1.99 -7.47 -11.50
N ILE A 732 2.08 -7.89 -10.23
CA ILE A 732 3.32 -8.26 -9.56
C ILE A 732 3.18 -9.68 -9.06
N THR A 733 4.22 -10.46 -9.30
CA THR A 733 4.42 -11.78 -8.68
C THR A 733 5.85 -11.89 -8.20
N GLY A 734 6.13 -12.77 -7.28
CA GLY A 734 7.50 -12.92 -6.79
C GLY A 734 7.61 -13.86 -5.62
N THR A 735 8.75 -13.84 -4.99
CA THR A 735 9.03 -14.60 -3.77
C THR A 735 10.02 -13.81 -2.92
N GLN A 736 9.74 -13.73 -1.63
CA GLN A 736 10.61 -13.04 -0.67
C GLN A 736 10.96 -13.93 0.52
N ASP A 737 12.08 -13.62 1.15
CA ASP A 737 12.43 -14.04 2.49
C ASP A 737 12.26 -12.85 3.42
N GLU A 738 11.71 -13.05 4.59
CA GLU A 738 11.45 -12.00 5.56
C GLU A 738 12.04 -12.35 6.92
N SER A 739 12.69 -11.39 7.54
CA SER A 739 13.20 -11.46 8.91
C SER A 739 12.52 -10.42 9.78
N THR A 740 11.85 -10.85 10.83
CA THR A 740 11.14 -10.00 11.80
C THR A 740 11.49 -10.37 13.23
N THR A 741 11.10 -9.54 14.18
CA THR A 741 11.25 -9.83 15.62
C THR A 741 10.44 -11.06 16.07
N SER A 742 9.43 -11.47 15.33
CA SER A 742 8.62 -12.67 15.60
C SER A 742 9.17 -13.96 15.00
N GLY A 743 10.14 -13.86 14.10
CA GLY A 743 10.77 -15.00 13.42
C GLY A 743 11.11 -14.69 11.97
N ASN A 744 11.69 -15.70 11.31
CA ASN A 744 12.04 -15.66 9.91
C ASN A 744 11.07 -16.51 9.10
N THR A 745 10.65 -16.02 7.96
CA THR A 745 9.86 -16.75 6.97
C THR A 745 10.61 -16.82 5.65
N SER A 746 10.61 -17.97 5.01
CA SER A 746 11.29 -18.19 3.74
C SER A 746 10.31 -18.52 2.63
N SER A 747 10.66 -18.10 1.42
CA SER A 747 9.91 -18.43 0.20
C SER A 747 8.45 -18.03 0.25
N GLU A 748 8.14 -16.90 0.86
CA GLU A 748 6.80 -16.33 0.83
C GLU A 748 6.45 -15.89 -0.59
N ASN A 749 5.31 -16.35 -1.09
CA ASN A 749 4.83 -15.90 -2.38
C ASN A 749 4.40 -14.43 -2.31
N VAL A 750 4.83 -13.65 -3.27
CA VAL A 750 4.40 -12.27 -3.47
C VAL A 750 3.43 -12.22 -4.64
N ALA A 751 2.28 -11.62 -4.44
CA ALA A 751 1.31 -11.35 -5.49
C ALA A 751 0.62 -10.01 -5.23
N GLY A 752 0.32 -9.28 -6.29
CA GLY A 752 -0.32 -7.98 -6.15
C GLY A 752 -0.46 -7.25 -7.48
N THR A 753 -0.76 -5.97 -7.37
CA THR A 753 -0.91 -5.08 -8.52
C THR A 753 -0.11 -3.80 -8.32
N TYR A 754 0.24 -3.15 -9.44
CA TYR A 754 0.86 -1.83 -9.45
C TYR A 754 0.23 -0.95 -10.52
N ASN A 755 0.31 0.35 -10.33
CA ASN A 755 -0.16 1.33 -11.30
C ASN A 755 0.73 2.56 -11.28
N VAL A 756 0.85 3.23 -12.41
CA VAL A 756 1.49 4.56 -12.49
C VAL A 756 0.43 5.61 -12.19
N LEU A 757 0.62 6.40 -11.16
CA LEU A 757 -0.29 7.47 -10.73
C LEU A 757 0.08 8.78 -11.41
N ASP A 758 1.37 9.05 -11.57
CA ASP A 758 1.90 10.23 -12.28
C ASP A 758 2.82 9.79 -13.41
N SER A 759 2.32 9.84 -14.63
CA SER A 759 3.05 9.44 -15.82
C SER A 759 4.19 10.39 -16.20
N THR A 760 4.24 11.58 -15.62
CA THR A 760 5.31 12.57 -15.85
C THR A 760 6.50 12.29 -14.94
N ASN A 761 6.22 11.99 -13.67
CA ASN A 761 7.23 11.84 -12.64
C ASN A 761 7.55 10.36 -12.33
N GLY A 762 6.82 9.41 -12.91
CA GLY A 762 7.06 7.99 -12.71
C GLY A 762 6.74 7.49 -11.30
N THR A 763 5.84 8.17 -10.60
CA THR A 763 5.36 7.70 -9.30
C THR A 763 4.14 6.80 -9.45
N GLY A 764 4.01 5.83 -8.56
CA GLY A 764 2.90 4.89 -8.61
C GLY A 764 2.58 4.25 -7.26
N GLY A 765 1.53 3.46 -7.26
CA GLY A 765 1.09 2.68 -6.13
C GLY A 765 1.30 1.18 -6.35
N ILE A 766 1.64 0.49 -5.29
CA ILE A 766 1.71 -0.98 -5.21
C ILE A 766 0.68 -1.44 -4.18
N ALA A 767 -0.04 -2.50 -4.52
CA ALA A 767 -0.93 -3.18 -3.59
C ALA A 767 -0.63 -4.68 -3.63
N LEU A 768 0.01 -5.20 -2.60
CA LEU A 768 0.23 -6.63 -2.44
C LEU A 768 -0.97 -7.28 -1.76
N THR A 769 -1.29 -8.49 -2.19
CA THR A 769 -2.33 -9.33 -1.60
C THR A 769 -1.74 -10.54 -0.89
N GLN A 770 -0.46 -10.84 -1.15
CA GLN A 770 0.35 -11.88 -0.51
C GLN A 770 1.78 -11.39 -0.33
N PRO A 771 2.49 -11.78 0.74
CA PRO A 771 2.07 -12.70 1.83
C PRO A 771 1.05 -12.09 2.77
N SER A 772 0.96 -10.77 2.82
CA SER A 772 -0.04 -10.02 3.60
C SER A 772 -0.55 -8.83 2.78
N THR A 773 -1.72 -8.33 3.11
CA THR A 773 -2.26 -7.13 2.46
C THR A 773 -1.38 -5.93 2.80
N PHE A 774 -0.82 -5.31 1.79
CA PHE A 774 0.16 -4.25 1.92
C PHE A 774 -0.03 -3.22 0.81
N ALA A 775 0.07 -1.95 1.14
CA ALA A 775 0.11 -0.87 0.18
C ALA A 775 1.46 -0.16 0.24
N GLY A 776 1.96 0.25 -0.91
CA GLY A 776 3.21 1.00 -1.04
C GLY A 776 3.10 2.11 -2.07
N LEU A 777 3.97 3.09 -1.95
CA LEU A 777 4.26 4.07 -2.98
C LEU A 777 5.62 3.75 -3.57
N TYR A 778 5.78 3.93 -4.86
CA TYR A 778 7.06 3.73 -5.53
C TYR A 778 7.40 4.88 -6.48
N VAL A 779 8.69 5.00 -6.77
CA VAL A 779 9.22 5.84 -7.85
C VAL A 779 10.04 5.00 -8.80
N ILE A 780 9.82 5.17 -10.10
CA ILE A 780 10.62 4.56 -11.15
C ILE A 780 11.90 5.39 -11.32
N VAL A 781 13.04 4.78 -11.14
CA VAL A 781 14.36 5.37 -11.42
C VAL A 781 14.74 5.10 -12.87
N SER A 782 14.61 3.85 -13.32
CA SER A 782 14.92 3.40 -14.69
C SER A 782 14.08 2.16 -15.03
N PRO A 783 14.11 1.66 -16.28
CA PRO A 783 13.47 0.39 -16.61
C PRO A 783 13.95 -0.80 -15.78
N THR A 784 15.12 -0.66 -15.15
CA THR A 784 15.78 -1.71 -14.35
C THR A 784 15.90 -1.35 -12.87
N LYS A 785 15.34 -0.23 -12.43
CA LYS A 785 15.44 0.21 -11.03
C LYS A 785 14.22 0.99 -10.59
N ALA A 786 13.67 0.63 -9.46
CA ALA A 786 12.64 1.39 -8.76
C ALA A 786 12.90 1.40 -7.26
N VAL A 787 12.33 2.37 -6.56
CA VAL A 787 12.38 2.45 -5.10
C VAL A 787 10.96 2.56 -4.57
N MET A 788 10.67 1.84 -3.52
CA MET A 788 9.36 1.74 -2.91
C MET A 788 9.45 1.98 -1.40
N ILE A 789 8.44 2.60 -0.84
CA ILE A 789 8.21 2.63 0.61
C ILE A 789 6.87 1.99 0.94
N THR A 790 6.77 1.41 2.14
CA THR A 790 5.48 0.99 2.68
C THR A 790 4.60 2.21 2.94
N ALA A 791 3.35 2.13 2.52
CA ALA A 791 2.36 3.21 2.64
C ALA A 791 1.03 2.72 3.23
N THR A 792 1.08 1.70 4.09
CA THR A 792 -0.09 1.21 4.80
C THR A 792 -0.33 2.06 6.04
N THR A 793 -1.50 2.67 6.16
CA THR A 793 -1.87 3.45 7.33
C THR A 793 -1.84 2.56 8.59
N GLY A 794 -1.10 2.99 9.60
CA GLY A 794 -0.92 2.23 10.85
C GLY A 794 0.23 1.23 10.82
N ASP A 795 1.03 1.16 9.73
CA ASP A 795 2.27 0.38 9.70
C ASP A 795 3.31 1.02 10.63
N THR A 796 3.55 0.38 11.77
CA THR A 796 4.49 0.87 12.78
C THR A 796 5.95 0.56 12.43
N ASN A 797 6.20 -0.22 11.39
CA ASN A 797 7.52 -0.63 10.93
C ASN A 797 7.65 -0.45 9.41
N PRO A 798 7.58 0.79 8.92
CA PRO A 798 7.75 1.06 7.50
C PRO A 798 9.15 0.69 7.02
N ILE A 799 9.25 0.22 5.78
CA ILE A 799 10.53 -0.10 5.14
C ILE A 799 10.67 0.60 3.79
N THR A 800 11.90 0.94 3.44
CA THR A 800 12.29 1.27 2.07
C THR A 800 12.78 0.01 1.39
N VAL A 801 12.32 -0.25 0.18
CA VAL A 801 12.72 -1.39 -0.65
C VAL A 801 13.31 -0.87 -1.94
N VAL A 802 14.52 -1.32 -2.26
CA VAL A 802 15.17 -1.03 -3.54
C VAL A 802 14.98 -2.22 -4.45
N LEU A 803 14.42 -1.96 -5.62
CA LEU A 803 14.21 -2.92 -6.70
C LEU A 803 15.29 -2.66 -7.75
N GLY A 804 16.12 -3.65 -8.07
CA GLY A 804 17.17 -3.58 -9.07
C GLY A 804 17.16 -4.80 -9.99
N ASN A 805 17.61 -4.63 -11.26
CA ASN A 805 17.74 -5.73 -12.22
C ASN A 805 19.15 -5.74 -12.80
#